data_1710db714d1fd028c9bcb915e78abb09
#
_entry.id   1710db714d1fd028c9bcb915e78abb09
#
_cell.length_a   1.000
_cell.length_b   1.000
_cell.length_c   1.000
_cell.angle_alpha   90.00
_cell.angle_beta   90.00
_cell.angle_gamma   90.00
#
_symmetry.space_group_name_H-M   'P 1'
#
loop_
_entity.id
_entity.type
_entity.pdbx_description
1 polymer ?
#
loop_
_entity_poly.entity_id
_entity_poly.type
_entity_poly.pdbx_seq_one_letter_code
_entity_poly.pdbx_strand_id
1 'polypeptide(L)'
;MRNLLISSAILLAAACASPPPVEPPAEQAAPSAAAASFKTYTAQQLYDTVSYSVAAGRGRCFAPDGQSLLTSSDETGIFNAYTLSPDGTKTALTQSAENSTYAESYFPRDGRVLVEADGGGNELSHLYVREADGTLKDLTPGEKTRAYFLGWDQSGETFYVATNARDEATDDVYAYSAADYGSRMIYQNDGLEIGAISPDGRLLALVENVSSADANLYLYDLGAASPAKTLITPHDGNIAYTAYGFTPDSQKLVYGTNEHGEFTEAWTHDVATGEKAALVSADWDVLAVSYSPTGRYRVSTVNADGLWEVTFLDTLTDKPLALSGVPDGEVTQVCFNDDETRVAFGVNTDTSPRNIYTADLATGVATRLTNALSPAIDEANLVTASIVRYPSFDGLEIPAIFYVPKTASADTPVPAIVWVHGGPGGQSQKGYAADIQFLVNNGYAVLAANNRGSSGYGKTFFHMDDRRHGQEDLQDIVWGRTYLESLDYIDGDRIGILGGSYGGFMTAAALAFEPEAFDVGVNIFGVTNWVRTLESIPAWWGSFRVALYDEMGDPATDAERHRAISPLFHAANIVKPMLVVQGANDPRVLQVESDEIVAAVRANGVPVEYVVFPDEGHGFQKKVNRISAAEAYLGFLDKYLKGKAASPSPAGAESLN
;
A
#
# COMPACT_ATOMS: atom_id res chain seq x y z
N MET A 1 -45.78 -42.96 -53.76
CA MET A 1 -46.82 -42.42 -52.88
C MET A 1 -46.21 -41.38 -51.99
N ARG A 2 -46.79 -40.23 -52.12
CA ARG A 2 -46.34 -38.97 -51.48
C ARG A 2 -46.47 -39.02 -49.97
N ASN A 3 -45.52 -38.48 -49.25
CA ASN A 3 -45.80 -37.81 -47.98
C ASN A 3 -44.87 -36.54 -47.84
N LEU A 4 -45.55 -35.42 -47.71
CA LEU A 4 -45.05 -34.10 -47.45
C LEU A 4 -44.44 -34.05 -46.04
N LEU A 5 -43.25 -33.47 -45.92
CA LEU A 5 -42.67 -32.98 -44.67
C LEU A 5 -42.86 -31.48 -44.60
N ILE A 6 -43.66 -31.04 -43.67
CA ILE A 6 -43.82 -29.63 -43.30
C ILE A 6 -42.68 -29.27 -42.29
N SER A 7 -41.78 -28.42 -42.70
CA SER A 7 -40.77 -27.84 -41.80
C SER A 7 -41.36 -26.62 -41.08
N SER A 8 -41.57 -26.74 -39.78
CA SER A 8 -41.89 -25.60 -38.91
C SER A 8 -40.60 -24.90 -38.49
N ALA A 9 -40.37 -23.72 -39.00
CA ALA A 9 -39.34 -22.85 -38.52
C ALA A 9 -39.75 -22.22 -37.17
N ILE A 10 -39.04 -22.57 -36.11
CA ILE A 10 -39.16 -21.91 -34.81
C ILE A 10 -38.21 -20.71 -34.83
N LEU A 11 -38.77 -19.50 -34.92
CA LEU A 11 -38.05 -18.26 -34.61
C LEU A 11 -37.79 -18.23 -33.09
N LEU A 12 -36.52 -18.40 -32.67
CA LEU A 12 -36.10 -17.99 -31.35
C LEU A 12 -35.97 -16.46 -31.35
N ALA A 13 -36.91 -15.78 -30.75
CA ALA A 13 -36.74 -14.38 -30.34
C ALA A 13 -35.81 -14.39 -29.12
N ALA A 14 -34.56 -13.92 -29.28
CA ALA A 14 -33.70 -13.59 -28.17
C ALA A 14 -34.30 -12.37 -27.45
N ALA A 15 -34.96 -12.62 -26.33
CA ALA A 15 -35.33 -11.56 -25.40
C ALA A 15 -34.05 -11.09 -24.71
N CYS A 16 -33.61 -9.85 -25.03
CA CYS A 16 -32.70 -9.13 -24.19
C CYS A 16 -33.34 -8.97 -22.81
N ALA A 17 -32.95 -9.78 -21.87
CA ALA A 17 -33.27 -9.57 -20.47
C ALA A 17 -32.48 -8.34 -20.02
N SER A 18 -33.16 -7.25 -19.72
CA SER A 18 -32.58 -6.13 -18.99
C SER A 18 -32.05 -6.66 -17.65
N PRO A 19 -30.88 -6.23 -17.18
CA PRO A 19 -30.42 -6.58 -15.85
C PRO A 19 -31.49 -6.15 -14.83
N PRO A 20 -31.64 -6.88 -13.70
CA PRO A 20 -32.58 -6.51 -12.66
C PRO A 20 -32.23 -5.09 -12.18
N PRO A 21 -33.23 -4.27 -11.80
CA PRO A 21 -32.97 -2.97 -11.24
C PRO A 21 -32.10 -3.16 -10.00
N VAL A 22 -30.95 -2.48 -9.98
CA VAL A 22 -30.11 -2.36 -8.79
C VAL A 22 -31.00 -1.72 -7.72
N GLU A 23 -31.28 -2.42 -6.63
CA GLU A 23 -31.91 -1.82 -5.46
C GLU A 23 -31.05 -0.60 -5.07
N PRO A 24 -31.66 0.56 -4.83
CA PRO A 24 -30.92 1.71 -4.32
C PRO A 24 -30.21 1.25 -3.03
N PRO A 25 -28.96 1.66 -2.78
CA PRO A 25 -28.24 1.32 -1.57
C PRO A 25 -29.17 1.60 -0.38
N ALA A 26 -29.28 0.64 0.51
CA ALA A 26 -30.13 0.74 1.69
C ALA A 26 -29.86 2.10 2.34
N GLU A 27 -30.89 2.92 2.45
CA GLU A 27 -30.86 4.21 3.11
C GLU A 27 -30.21 4.01 4.47
N GLN A 28 -28.95 4.47 4.62
CA GLN A 28 -28.25 4.36 5.89
C GLN A 28 -29.04 5.21 6.87
N ALA A 29 -29.77 4.54 7.75
CA ALA A 29 -30.50 5.19 8.82
C ALA A 29 -29.52 6.08 9.57
N ALA A 30 -29.82 7.38 9.62
CA ALA A 30 -29.09 8.34 10.45
C ALA A 30 -28.92 7.73 11.86
N PRO A 31 -27.72 7.78 12.45
CA PRO A 31 -27.49 7.18 13.76
C PRO A 31 -28.50 7.72 14.75
N SER A 32 -29.28 6.81 15.35
CA SER A 32 -30.29 7.15 16.37
C SER A 32 -29.58 7.84 17.54
N ALA A 33 -29.92 9.08 17.80
CA ALA A 33 -29.35 9.90 18.87
C ALA A 33 -29.75 9.36 20.24
N ALA A 34 -28.92 8.48 20.81
CA ALA A 34 -28.70 8.47 22.24
C ALA A 34 -27.44 9.31 22.47
N ALA A 35 -27.55 10.46 23.11
CA ALA A 35 -26.43 11.32 23.45
C ALA A 35 -25.52 10.62 24.49
N ALA A 36 -24.79 9.60 24.06
CA ALA A 36 -23.57 9.17 24.71
C ALA A 36 -22.59 10.34 24.54
N SER A 37 -21.93 10.79 25.59
CA SER A 37 -20.93 11.85 25.56
C SER A 37 -19.77 11.36 24.65
N PHE A 38 -19.81 11.74 23.36
CA PHE A 38 -18.76 11.42 22.41
C PHE A 38 -17.46 12.07 22.88
N LYS A 39 -16.42 11.25 23.07
CA LYS A 39 -15.13 11.73 23.54
C LYS A 39 -14.24 12.05 22.36
N THR A 40 -13.74 13.28 22.30
CA THR A 40 -12.73 13.71 21.36
C THR A 40 -11.33 13.38 21.91
N TYR A 41 -10.44 12.91 21.05
CA TYR A 41 -9.08 12.53 21.40
C TYR A 41 -8.08 13.50 20.79
N THR A 42 -6.96 13.73 21.48
CA THR A 42 -5.83 14.49 20.96
C THR A 42 -5.02 13.63 19.96
N ALA A 43 -4.21 14.27 19.12
CA ALA A 43 -3.29 13.57 18.24
C ALA A 43 -2.38 12.62 19.05
N GLN A 44 -1.80 13.11 20.14
CA GLN A 44 -0.98 12.27 21.04
C GLN A 44 -1.71 10.99 21.47
N GLN A 45 -2.97 11.09 21.92
CA GLN A 45 -3.73 9.92 22.35
C GLN A 45 -3.96 8.91 21.23
N LEU A 46 -4.25 9.37 20.00
CA LEU A 46 -4.44 8.49 18.84
C LEU A 46 -3.14 7.87 18.36
N TYR A 47 -2.05 8.63 18.35
CA TYR A 47 -0.74 8.15 17.91
C TYR A 47 0.08 7.45 19.01
N ASP A 48 -0.37 7.45 20.26
CA ASP A 48 0.10 6.50 21.28
C ASP A 48 -0.29 5.04 20.95
N THR A 49 -1.17 4.85 19.98
CA THR A 49 -1.43 3.57 19.31
C THR A 49 -0.12 3.00 18.76
N VAL A 50 0.06 1.69 18.91
CA VAL A 50 1.29 0.99 18.50
C VAL A 50 1.07 0.32 17.15
N SER A 51 2.00 0.51 16.24
CA SER A 51 2.04 -0.22 14.97
C SER A 51 2.85 -1.50 15.15
N TYR A 52 2.29 -2.64 14.72
CA TYR A 52 2.95 -3.94 14.74
C TYR A 52 3.05 -4.52 13.33
N SER A 53 4.16 -5.22 13.06
CA SER A 53 4.28 -6.08 11.89
C SER A 53 4.96 -7.40 12.24
N VAL A 54 4.54 -8.50 11.59
CA VAL A 54 5.21 -9.80 11.63
C VAL A 54 6.26 -9.82 10.52
N ALA A 55 7.43 -10.39 10.76
CA ALA A 55 8.45 -10.64 9.74
C ALA A 55 8.00 -11.78 8.79
N ALA A 56 6.90 -11.54 8.06
CA ALA A 56 6.17 -12.54 7.28
C ALA A 56 6.50 -12.54 5.78
N GLY A 57 7.48 -11.75 5.35
CA GLY A 57 7.86 -11.65 3.94
C GLY A 57 8.46 -12.94 3.38
N ARG A 58 9.72 -12.89 3.00
CA ARG A 58 10.48 -14.04 2.48
C ARG A 58 11.28 -14.77 3.57
N GLY A 59 11.12 -14.35 4.83
CA GLY A 59 11.88 -14.78 5.98
C GLY A 59 11.18 -15.83 6.85
N ARG A 60 11.86 -16.19 7.93
CA ARG A 60 11.36 -17.03 9.00
C ARG A 60 10.90 -16.16 10.15
N CYS A 61 9.61 -16.05 10.33
CA CYS A 61 9.02 -15.24 11.39
C CYS A 61 8.99 -15.95 12.74
N PHE A 62 9.02 -17.28 12.79
CA PHE A 62 9.14 -18.03 14.04
C PHE A 62 10.60 -18.29 14.37
N ALA A 63 10.93 -18.16 15.66
CA ALA A 63 12.22 -18.56 16.19
C ALA A 63 12.45 -20.09 15.98
N PRO A 64 13.69 -20.58 16.07
CA PRO A 64 13.97 -22.01 15.92
C PRO A 64 13.23 -22.93 16.90
N ASP A 65 12.69 -22.38 18.01
CA ASP A 65 11.83 -23.09 18.96
C ASP A 65 10.38 -23.29 18.45
N GLY A 66 10.02 -22.68 17.31
CA GLY A 66 8.69 -22.72 16.70
C GLY A 66 7.60 -22.01 17.50
N GLN A 67 7.94 -21.19 18.50
CA GLN A 67 6.98 -20.57 19.42
C GLN A 67 6.99 -19.06 19.37
N SER A 68 8.18 -18.44 19.46
CA SER A 68 8.32 -16.99 19.52
C SER A 68 8.33 -16.38 18.14
N LEU A 69 7.72 -15.20 17.97
CA LEU A 69 7.63 -14.48 16.70
C LEU A 69 8.69 -13.39 16.60
N LEU A 70 9.18 -13.17 15.41
CA LEU A 70 9.94 -12.00 15.03
C LEU A 70 8.98 -10.91 14.53
N THR A 71 9.05 -9.75 15.13
CA THR A 71 8.12 -8.64 14.87
C THR A 71 8.84 -7.31 14.85
N SER A 72 8.24 -6.32 14.22
CA SER A 72 8.63 -4.91 14.37
C SER A 72 7.52 -4.12 15.07
N SER A 73 7.91 -3.11 15.86
CA SER A 73 6.98 -2.26 16.57
C SER A 73 7.54 -0.85 16.75
N ASP A 74 6.66 0.15 16.67
CA ASP A 74 7.00 1.56 16.89
C ASP A 74 6.70 2.05 18.33
N GLU A 75 6.59 1.13 19.28
CA GLU A 75 6.23 1.45 20.66
C GLU A 75 7.21 2.42 21.36
N THR A 76 8.45 2.50 20.90
CA THR A 76 9.47 3.44 21.38
C THR A 76 9.49 4.77 20.61
N GLY A 77 8.51 5.01 19.73
CA GLY A 77 8.40 6.21 18.91
C GLY A 77 8.95 6.07 17.50
N ILE A 78 9.67 4.97 17.23
CA ILE A 78 10.21 4.57 15.92
C ILE A 78 10.25 3.05 15.86
N PHE A 79 10.21 2.46 14.66
CA PHE A 79 10.23 1.01 14.53
C PHE A 79 11.54 0.41 15.02
N ASN A 80 11.41 -0.65 15.81
CA ASN A 80 12.47 -1.53 16.26
C ASN A 80 12.04 -2.99 16.13
N ALA A 81 13.00 -3.92 16.05
CA ALA A 81 12.76 -5.35 15.99
C ALA A 81 12.60 -5.94 17.40
N TYR A 82 11.68 -6.90 17.55
CA TYR A 82 11.34 -7.57 18.79
C TYR A 82 11.13 -9.07 18.59
N THR A 83 11.42 -9.84 19.63
CA THR A 83 10.84 -11.17 19.81
C THR A 83 9.53 -11.02 20.59
N LEU A 84 8.45 -11.61 20.09
CA LEU A 84 7.14 -11.67 20.73
C LEU A 84 6.85 -13.11 21.15
N SER A 85 6.77 -13.37 22.45
CA SER A 85 6.48 -14.68 23.03
C SER A 85 4.98 -15.02 22.94
N PRO A 86 4.58 -16.31 23.05
CA PRO A 86 3.19 -16.74 23.00
C PRO A 86 2.27 -16.14 24.07
N ASP A 87 2.83 -15.67 25.18
CA ASP A 87 2.10 -14.97 26.25
C ASP A 87 1.98 -13.46 26.01
N GLY A 88 2.45 -12.95 24.86
CA GLY A 88 2.43 -11.53 24.52
C GLY A 88 3.62 -10.72 25.06
N THR A 89 4.56 -11.38 25.77
CA THR A 89 5.78 -10.70 26.26
C THR A 89 6.69 -10.33 25.09
N LYS A 90 7.15 -9.07 25.05
CA LYS A 90 8.06 -8.55 24.03
C LYS A 90 9.47 -8.40 24.58
N THR A 91 10.46 -8.79 23.80
CA THR A 91 11.88 -8.57 24.09
C THR A 91 12.49 -7.80 22.92
N ALA A 92 13.02 -6.60 23.20
CA ALA A 92 13.65 -5.77 22.17
C ALA A 92 14.95 -6.44 21.66
N LEU A 93 15.05 -6.54 20.33
CA LEU A 93 16.25 -7.00 19.63
C LEU A 93 17.10 -5.82 19.16
N THR A 94 16.46 -4.72 18.80
CA THR A 94 17.12 -3.45 18.45
C THR A 94 16.59 -2.32 19.32
N GLN A 95 17.34 -1.22 19.44
CA GLN A 95 16.98 -0.05 20.26
C GLN A 95 17.43 1.24 19.54
N SER A 96 17.06 1.37 18.27
CA SER A 96 17.30 2.59 17.51
C SER A 96 16.41 3.73 18.04
N ALA A 97 16.96 4.94 18.05
CA ALA A 97 16.23 6.18 18.36
C ALA A 97 16.20 7.15 17.16
N GLU A 98 16.93 6.85 16.10
CA GLU A 98 17.11 7.74 14.95
C GLU A 98 16.46 7.20 13.68
N ASN A 99 16.75 5.93 13.33
CA ASN A 99 16.27 5.29 12.11
C ASN A 99 15.41 4.07 12.44
N SER A 100 14.34 3.88 11.70
CA SER A 100 13.50 2.68 11.80
C SER A 100 14.31 1.43 11.49
N THR A 101 14.13 0.38 12.28
CA THR A 101 14.73 -0.93 12.07
C THR A 101 13.63 -1.97 11.96
N TYR A 102 13.56 -2.62 10.81
CA TYR A 102 12.55 -3.62 10.52
C TYR A 102 13.12 -5.02 10.61
N ALA A 103 12.35 -5.92 11.19
CA ALA A 103 12.70 -7.33 11.32
C ALA A 103 12.39 -8.07 10.01
N GLU A 104 13.38 -8.82 9.49
CA GLU A 104 13.28 -9.55 8.23
C GLU A 104 13.18 -11.08 8.41
N SER A 105 14.08 -11.67 9.19
CA SER A 105 14.11 -13.12 9.36
C SER A 105 14.91 -13.55 10.57
N TYR A 106 14.46 -14.60 11.26
CA TYR A 106 15.36 -15.38 12.08
C TYR A 106 16.34 -16.18 11.21
N PHE A 107 17.56 -16.37 11.71
CA PHE A 107 18.43 -17.42 11.19
C PHE A 107 17.87 -18.79 11.57
N PRO A 108 17.85 -19.77 10.65
CA PRO A 108 17.15 -21.03 10.87
C PRO A 108 17.67 -21.88 12.05
N ARG A 109 18.93 -21.67 12.47
CA ARG A 109 19.60 -22.59 13.39
C ARG A 109 20.01 -22.03 14.74
N ASP A 110 20.12 -20.71 14.90
CA ASP A 110 20.76 -20.12 16.08
C ASP A 110 20.12 -18.84 16.62
N GLY A 111 19.01 -18.42 16.08
CA GLY A 111 18.26 -17.27 16.58
C GLY A 111 18.92 -15.90 16.36
N ARG A 112 20.00 -15.78 15.56
CA ARG A 112 20.42 -14.49 14.98
C ARG A 112 19.29 -13.94 14.13
N VAL A 113 19.30 -12.65 13.87
CA VAL A 113 18.20 -12.00 13.17
C VAL A 113 18.74 -11.13 12.05
N LEU A 114 18.14 -11.22 10.87
CA LEU A 114 18.26 -10.23 9.82
C LEU A 114 17.31 -9.08 10.11
N VAL A 115 17.81 -7.86 9.97
CA VAL A 115 17.02 -6.62 10.07
C VAL A 115 17.41 -5.69 8.95
N GLU A 116 16.47 -4.83 8.56
CA GLU A 116 16.64 -3.80 7.54
C GLU A 116 16.53 -2.42 8.18
N ALA A 117 17.32 -1.45 7.73
CA ALA A 117 17.22 -0.05 8.12
C ALA A 117 17.75 0.87 7.02
N ASP A 118 17.10 2.04 6.88
CA ASP A 118 17.56 3.14 6.02
C ASP A 118 18.07 4.34 6.84
N GLY A 119 18.60 5.33 6.17
CA GLY A 119 19.12 6.56 6.79
C GLY A 119 18.11 7.71 6.74
N GLY A 120 17.24 7.86 7.76
CA GLY A 120 16.33 9.02 7.86
C GLY A 120 15.30 9.12 6.74
N GLY A 121 14.83 7.99 6.22
CA GLY A 121 13.83 7.92 5.17
C GLY A 121 14.37 8.15 3.75
N ASN A 122 15.68 7.94 3.52
CA ASN A 122 16.30 8.09 2.20
C ASN A 122 16.06 6.91 1.24
N GLU A 123 15.39 5.85 1.70
CA GLU A 123 15.06 4.63 0.94
C GLU A 123 16.28 3.81 0.46
N LEU A 124 17.46 4.08 0.99
CA LEU A 124 18.66 3.29 0.76
C LEU A 124 18.87 2.33 1.94
N SER A 125 18.01 1.30 1.98
CA SER A 125 18.03 0.32 3.04
C SER A 125 19.23 -0.59 2.97
N HIS A 126 19.91 -0.80 4.10
CA HIS A 126 20.93 -1.81 4.28
C HIS A 126 20.37 -3.02 5.04
N LEU A 127 20.93 -4.19 4.76
CA LEU A 127 20.64 -5.43 5.48
C LEU A 127 21.70 -5.65 6.56
N TYR A 128 21.25 -5.83 7.80
CA TYR A 128 22.11 -6.07 8.96
C TYR A 128 21.84 -7.45 9.56
N VAL A 129 22.88 -8.03 10.17
CA VAL A 129 22.71 -9.15 11.10
C VAL A 129 22.81 -8.62 12.52
N ARG A 130 21.80 -8.93 13.32
CA ARG A 130 21.89 -8.83 14.77
C ARG A 130 22.45 -10.13 15.32
N GLU A 131 23.68 -10.07 15.81
CA GLU A 131 24.42 -11.18 16.41
C GLU A 131 23.83 -11.58 17.78
N ALA A 132 24.21 -12.76 18.27
CA ALA A 132 23.75 -13.28 19.56
C ALA A 132 24.12 -12.37 20.75
N ASP A 133 25.23 -11.63 20.66
CA ASP A 133 25.67 -10.65 21.67
C ASP A 133 24.96 -9.31 21.57
N GLY A 134 24.07 -9.14 20.58
CA GLY A 134 23.29 -7.93 20.34
C GLY A 134 23.95 -6.91 19.40
N THR A 135 25.15 -7.15 18.90
CA THR A 135 25.80 -6.28 17.92
C THR A 135 25.11 -6.34 16.57
N LEU A 136 25.05 -5.20 15.86
CA LEU A 136 24.56 -5.11 14.49
C LEU A 136 25.75 -5.07 13.52
N LYS A 137 25.77 -6.00 12.57
CA LYS A 137 26.77 -6.06 11.51
C LYS A 137 26.11 -5.73 10.18
N ASP A 138 26.54 -4.65 9.54
CA ASP A 138 26.11 -4.28 8.20
C ASP A 138 26.69 -5.27 7.18
N LEU A 139 25.80 -5.90 6.39
CA LEU A 139 26.17 -6.84 5.33
C LEU A 139 26.32 -6.17 3.97
N THR A 140 25.73 -5.00 3.78
CA THR A 140 25.60 -4.33 2.49
C THR A 140 26.01 -2.86 2.57
N PRO A 141 27.22 -2.56 3.10
CA PRO A 141 27.66 -1.19 3.33
C PRO A 141 27.84 -0.43 2.01
N GLY A 142 27.55 0.89 2.04
CA GLY A 142 27.77 1.80 0.93
C GLY A 142 26.82 2.99 0.99
N GLU A 143 27.30 4.19 0.69
CA GLU A 143 26.54 5.45 0.81
C GLU A 143 25.28 5.47 -0.11
N LYS A 144 25.34 4.78 -1.27
CA LYS A 144 24.26 4.72 -2.25
C LYS A 144 23.75 3.28 -2.45
N THR A 145 24.15 2.39 -1.57
CA THR A 145 23.75 0.99 -1.63
C THR A 145 22.36 0.84 -1.03
N ARG A 146 21.54 0.05 -1.72
CA ARG A 146 20.35 -0.53 -1.14
C ARG A 146 20.42 -2.04 -1.26
N ALA A 147 19.78 -2.74 -0.35
CA ALA A 147 19.71 -4.19 -0.40
C ALA A 147 18.40 -4.68 0.22
N TYR A 148 17.91 -5.80 -0.26
CA TYR A 148 16.75 -6.47 0.31
C TYR A 148 16.92 -7.99 0.30
N PHE A 149 16.32 -8.61 1.29
CA PHE A 149 16.36 -10.04 1.49
C PHE A 149 15.43 -10.77 0.52
N LEU A 150 15.95 -11.82 -0.18
CA LEU A 150 15.19 -12.60 -1.14
C LEU A 150 14.68 -13.93 -0.59
N GLY A 151 15.26 -14.42 0.50
CA GLY A 151 14.88 -15.69 1.12
C GLY A 151 16.05 -16.57 1.52
N TRP A 152 15.73 -17.69 2.16
CA TRP A 152 16.64 -18.76 2.53
C TRP A 152 16.58 -19.89 1.50
N ASP A 153 17.70 -20.60 1.33
CA ASP A 153 17.64 -21.91 0.72
C ASP A 153 16.96 -22.92 1.68
N GLN A 154 16.54 -24.06 1.15
CA GLN A 154 15.90 -25.12 1.96
C GLN A 154 16.78 -25.63 3.10
N SER A 155 18.09 -25.59 2.95
CA SER A 155 19.03 -26.05 3.98
C SER A 155 19.16 -25.08 5.15
N GLY A 156 18.84 -23.80 4.93
CA GLY A 156 19.09 -22.69 5.86
C GLY A 156 20.58 -22.38 6.04
N GLU A 157 21.43 -22.81 5.13
CA GLU A 157 22.87 -22.52 5.13
C GLU A 157 23.22 -21.31 4.25
N THR A 158 22.34 -21.00 3.31
CA THR A 158 22.50 -19.89 2.37
C THR A 158 21.27 -18.99 2.41
N PHE A 159 21.50 -17.70 2.36
CA PHE A 159 20.44 -16.71 2.10
C PHE A 159 20.80 -15.82 0.91
N TYR A 160 19.77 -15.29 0.29
CA TYR A 160 19.91 -14.52 -0.93
C TYR A 160 19.55 -13.06 -0.70
N VAL A 161 20.33 -12.18 -1.32
CA VAL A 161 20.18 -10.73 -1.20
C VAL A 161 20.26 -10.12 -2.59
N ALA A 162 19.33 -9.23 -2.89
CA ALA A 162 19.44 -8.36 -4.05
C ALA A 162 20.02 -7.02 -3.60
N THR A 163 20.95 -6.46 -4.37
CA THR A 163 21.61 -5.19 -4.05
C THR A 163 22.15 -4.49 -5.28
N ASN A 164 22.05 -3.16 -5.27
CA ASN A 164 22.59 -2.27 -6.30
C ASN A 164 24.07 -1.89 -6.07
N ALA A 165 24.80 -2.63 -5.23
CA ALA A 165 26.18 -2.30 -4.84
C ALA A 165 27.16 -2.13 -6.02
N ARG A 166 26.90 -2.79 -7.17
CA ARG A 166 27.72 -2.69 -8.39
C ARG A 166 27.31 -1.49 -9.27
N ASP A 167 26.01 -1.24 -9.37
CA ASP A 167 25.42 -0.27 -10.29
C ASP A 167 24.14 0.30 -9.66
N GLU A 168 24.11 1.61 -9.42
CA GLU A 168 23.01 2.29 -8.73
C GLU A 168 21.62 2.01 -9.33
N ALA A 169 21.56 1.62 -10.61
CA ALA A 169 20.30 1.40 -11.34
C ALA A 169 19.83 -0.07 -11.39
N THR A 170 20.68 -1.03 -10.98
CA THR A 170 20.37 -2.46 -11.13
C THR A 170 20.71 -3.26 -9.88
N ASP A 171 19.80 -4.11 -9.45
CA ASP A 171 20.00 -4.98 -8.30
C ASP A 171 20.54 -6.35 -8.76
N ASP A 172 21.78 -6.65 -8.42
CA ASP A 172 22.38 -7.97 -8.63
C ASP A 172 22.00 -8.93 -7.51
N VAL A 173 22.00 -10.24 -7.76
CA VAL A 173 21.71 -11.24 -6.71
C VAL A 173 22.99 -11.88 -6.19
N TYR A 174 23.10 -11.89 -4.85
CA TYR A 174 24.20 -12.49 -4.11
C TYR A 174 23.69 -13.62 -3.21
N ALA A 175 24.47 -14.70 -3.14
CA ALA A 175 24.31 -15.76 -2.16
C ALA A 175 25.27 -15.53 -0.99
N TYR A 176 24.75 -15.48 0.22
CA TYR A 176 25.48 -15.30 1.47
C TYR A 176 25.50 -16.59 2.28
N SER A 177 26.66 -16.95 2.83
CA SER A 177 26.77 -18.04 3.80
C SER A 177 26.22 -17.63 5.16
N ALA A 178 25.32 -18.43 5.73
CA ALA A 178 24.81 -18.19 7.09
C ALA A 178 25.89 -18.32 8.17
N ALA A 179 26.99 -19.03 7.89
CA ALA A 179 28.03 -19.32 8.88
C ALA A 179 28.98 -18.14 9.11
N ASP A 180 29.38 -17.44 8.07
CA ASP A 180 30.45 -16.42 8.11
C ASP A 180 30.13 -15.14 7.31
N TYR A 181 28.95 -15.10 6.65
CA TYR A 181 28.49 -14.02 5.78
C TYR A 181 29.35 -13.80 4.54
N GLY A 182 30.17 -14.78 4.17
CA GLY A 182 30.87 -14.78 2.89
C GLY A 182 29.85 -14.74 1.74
N SER A 183 29.99 -13.78 0.85
CA SER A 183 29.04 -13.57 -0.26
C SER A 183 29.68 -13.82 -1.61
N ARG A 184 28.87 -14.28 -2.56
CA ARG A 184 29.23 -14.38 -3.98
C ARG A 184 28.07 -13.94 -4.84
N MET A 185 28.35 -13.19 -5.87
CA MET A 185 27.36 -12.85 -6.92
C MET A 185 26.96 -14.14 -7.64
N ILE A 186 25.67 -14.38 -7.75
CA ILE A 186 25.08 -15.52 -8.48
C ILE A 186 24.36 -15.10 -9.75
N TYR A 187 23.91 -13.85 -9.80
CA TYR A 187 23.29 -13.26 -10.99
C TYR A 187 23.70 -11.79 -11.12
N GLN A 188 24.32 -11.45 -12.24
CA GLN A 188 24.53 -10.06 -12.65
C GLN A 188 23.34 -9.61 -13.46
N ASN A 189 22.61 -8.65 -12.94
CA ASN A 189 21.39 -8.15 -13.55
C ASN A 189 21.69 -7.15 -14.68
N ASP A 190 20.87 -7.17 -15.72
CA ASP A 190 20.89 -6.26 -16.85
C ASP A 190 19.64 -5.35 -16.93
N GLY A 191 18.99 -5.12 -15.78
CA GLY A 191 17.91 -4.15 -15.65
C GLY A 191 16.51 -4.74 -15.45
N LEU A 192 16.38 -6.06 -15.25
CA LEU A 192 15.11 -6.69 -14.91
C LEU A 192 14.83 -6.59 -13.41
N GLU A 193 13.57 -6.66 -13.02
CA GLU A 193 13.17 -6.80 -11.62
C GLU A 193 13.39 -8.24 -11.16
N ILE A 194 13.88 -8.41 -9.94
CA ILE A 194 14.05 -9.72 -9.31
C ILE A 194 12.72 -10.10 -8.63
N GLY A 195 11.92 -10.92 -9.30
CA GLY A 195 10.62 -11.36 -8.80
C GLY A 195 10.72 -12.36 -7.64
N ALA A 196 11.48 -13.46 -7.84
CA ALA A 196 11.64 -14.50 -6.82
C ALA A 196 12.89 -15.36 -7.07
N ILE A 197 13.37 -16.03 -6.01
CA ILE A 197 14.31 -17.15 -6.10
C ILE A 197 13.62 -18.42 -5.63
N SER A 198 13.89 -19.55 -6.29
CA SER A 198 13.31 -20.83 -5.87
C SER A 198 13.88 -21.31 -4.55
N PRO A 199 13.11 -22.06 -3.72
CA PRO A 199 13.58 -22.58 -2.43
C PRO A 199 14.84 -23.46 -2.52
N ASP A 200 15.07 -24.15 -3.64
CA ASP A 200 16.29 -24.92 -3.89
C ASP A 200 17.49 -24.05 -4.34
N GLY A 201 17.28 -22.73 -4.50
CA GLY A 201 18.31 -21.77 -4.91
C GLY A 201 18.75 -21.87 -6.37
N ARG A 202 18.01 -22.62 -7.19
CA ARG A 202 18.42 -22.91 -8.57
C ARG A 202 17.83 -21.92 -9.59
N LEU A 203 16.63 -21.43 -9.36
CA LEU A 203 15.89 -20.64 -10.34
C LEU A 203 15.65 -19.20 -9.86
N LEU A 204 15.81 -18.24 -10.75
CA LEU A 204 15.30 -16.89 -10.58
C LEU A 204 14.10 -16.68 -11.49
N ALA A 205 13.06 -16.06 -10.96
CA ALA A 205 11.99 -15.45 -11.74
C ALA A 205 12.32 -13.96 -11.89
N LEU A 206 12.38 -13.49 -13.13
CA LEU A 206 12.70 -12.11 -13.48
C LEU A 206 11.51 -11.48 -14.19
N VAL A 207 11.26 -10.20 -13.92
CA VAL A 207 10.16 -9.44 -14.53
C VAL A 207 10.75 -8.32 -15.39
N GLU A 208 10.35 -8.25 -16.64
CA GLU A 208 10.60 -7.13 -17.52
C GLU A 208 9.33 -6.29 -17.61
N ASN A 209 9.34 -5.12 -17.01
CA ASN A 209 8.26 -4.16 -17.17
C ASN A 209 8.45 -3.43 -18.51
N VAL A 210 7.59 -3.72 -19.48
CA VAL A 210 7.59 -3.09 -20.81
C VAL A 210 6.82 -1.77 -20.76
N SER A 211 5.72 -1.75 -19.98
CA SER A 211 4.90 -0.55 -19.73
C SER A 211 4.15 -0.71 -18.40
N SER A 212 3.26 0.22 -18.06
CA SER A 212 2.32 0.08 -16.93
C SER A 212 1.30 -1.04 -17.14
N ALA A 213 1.02 -1.40 -18.40
CA ALA A 213 0.03 -2.39 -18.82
C ALA A 213 0.63 -3.72 -19.30
N ASP A 214 1.96 -3.78 -19.48
CA ASP A 214 2.64 -4.89 -20.16
C ASP A 214 3.91 -5.31 -19.43
N ALA A 215 4.03 -6.61 -19.12
CA ALA A 215 5.21 -7.18 -18.51
C ALA A 215 5.50 -8.59 -19.04
N ASN A 216 6.77 -8.99 -18.99
CA ASN A 216 7.22 -10.33 -19.35
C ASN A 216 7.83 -11.05 -18.15
N LEU A 217 7.58 -12.35 -18.02
CA LEU A 217 8.27 -13.20 -17.05
C LEU A 217 9.31 -14.06 -17.72
N TYR A 218 10.50 -14.09 -17.10
CA TYR A 218 11.59 -14.96 -17.48
C TYR A 218 11.99 -15.89 -16.35
N LEU A 219 12.39 -17.09 -16.69
CA LEU A 219 13.14 -17.98 -15.79
C LEU A 219 14.62 -17.94 -16.15
N TYR A 220 15.47 -17.92 -15.12
CA TYR A 220 16.91 -18.02 -15.23
C TYR A 220 17.43 -19.17 -14.37
N ASP A 221 17.99 -20.21 -15.00
CA ASP A 221 18.52 -21.40 -14.30
C ASP A 221 19.99 -21.18 -13.93
N LEU A 222 20.25 -20.88 -12.66
CA LEU A 222 21.57 -20.68 -12.06
C LEU A 222 22.45 -21.95 -12.10
N GLY A 223 21.83 -23.14 -12.19
CA GLY A 223 22.52 -24.45 -12.25
C GLY A 223 22.84 -24.90 -13.68
N ALA A 224 22.40 -24.20 -14.71
CA ALA A 224 22.65 -24.56 -16.09
C ALA A 224 24.13 -24.39 -16.46
N ALA A 225 24.65 -25.25 -17.34
CA ALA A 225 26.02 -25.14 -17.85
C ALA A 225 26.28 -23.84 -18.63
N SER A 226 25.24 -23.28 -19.22
CA SER A 226 25.22 -21.98 -19.89
C SER A 226 23.92 -21.29 -19.51
N PRO A 227 23.89 -20.57 -18.38
CA PRO A 227 22.68 -19.90 -17.91
C PRO A 227 22.19 -18.87 -18.91
N ALA A 228 20.89 -18.86 -19.18
CA ALA A 228 20.23 -17.90 -20.07
C ALA A 228 18.81 -17.61 -19.57
N LYS A 229 18.32 -16.41 -19.87
CA LYS A 229 16.92 -16.02 -19.63
C LYS A 229 16.01 -16.76 -20.60
N THR A 230 14.98 -17.42 -20.11
CA THR A 230 13.95 -18.07 -20.89
C THR A 230 12.62 -17.35 -20.68
N LEU A 231 12.09 -16.71 -21.72
CA LEU A 231 10.76 -16.08 -21.68
C LEU A 231 9.69 -17.17 -21.53
N ILE A 232 8.89 -17.07 -20.47
CA ILE A 232 7.84 -18.05 -20.15
C ILE A 232 6.43 -17.52 -20.44
N THR A 233 6.29 -16.23 -20.69
CA THR A 233 5.01 -15.57 -20.98
C THR A 233 4.99 -14.87 -22.33
N PRO A 234 5.33 -15.56 -23.46
CA PRO A 234 5.19 -14.93 -24.77
C PRO A 234 3.72 -14.63 -25.04
N HIS A 235 3.40 -13.39 -25.42
CA HIS A 235 2.06 -12.92 -25.69
C HIS A 235 2.04 -11.81 -26.73
N ASP A 236 0.85 -11.48 -27.23
CA ASP A 236 0.61 -10.32 -28.10
C ASP A 236 -0.27 -9.31 -27.33
N GLY A 237 0.03 -8.03 -27.46
CA GLY A 237 -0.71 -6.94 -26.79
C GLY A 237 -0.26 -6.71 -25.35
N ASN A 238 -1.00 -5.89 -24.64
CA ASN A 238 -0.67 -5.47 -23.27
C ASN A 238 -1.24 -6.47 -22.25
N ILE A 239 -0.38 -7.22 -21.59
CA ILE A 239 -0.72 -8.18 -20.56
C ILE A 239 0.24 -8.00 -19.37
N ALA A 240 -0.31 -7.75 -18.20
CA ALA A 240 0.47 -7.65 -16.99
C ALA A 240 0.78 -9.04 -16.41
N TYR A 241 2.03 -9.23 -15.98
CA TYR A 241 2.47 -10.42 -15.25
C TYR A 241 3.27 -10.02 -14.02
N THR A 242 3.03 -10.70 -12.91
CA THR A 242 3.75 -10.50 -11.64
C THR A 242 4.18 -11.85 -11.06
N ALA A 243 5.43 -12.01 -10.66
CA ALA A 243 5.90 -13.23 -10.01
C ALA A 243 5.51 -13.22 -8.52
N TYR A 244 4.68 -14.19 -8.08
CA TYR A 244 4.33 -14.34 -6.65
C TYR A 244 5.36 -15.18 -5.89
N GLY A 245 6.01 -16.12 -6.56
CA GLY A 245 7.02 -16.99 -5.95
C GLY A 245 6.99 -18.39 -6.53
N PHE A 246 7.82 -19.27 -5.98
CA PHE A 246 7.83 -20.68 -6.36
C PHE A 246 7.07 -21.54 -5.36
N THR A 247 6.55 -22.69 -5.82
CA THR A 247 6.08 -23.73 -4.92
C THR A 247 7.22 -24.24 -4.05
N PRO A 248 6.96 -24.75 -2.82
CA PRO A 248 8.00 -25.20 -1.89
C PRO A 248 8.91 -26.31 -2.43
N ASP A 249 8.43 -27.10 -3.38
CA ASP A 249 9.19 -28.13 -4.09
C ASP A 249 10.00 -27.57 -5.28
N SER A 250 9.96 -26.26 -5.51
CA SER A 250 10.61 -25.56 -6.63
C SER A 250 10.18 -26.02 -8.04
N GLN A 251 9.07 -26.77 -8.15
CA GLN A 251 8.63 -27.33 -9.43
C GLN A 251 7.81 -26.34 -10.27
N LYS A 252 7.17 -25.36 -9.63
CA LYS A 252 6.30 -24.40 -10.32
C LYS A 252 6.58 -22.98 -9.90
N LEU A 253 6.58 -22.06 -10.87
CA LEU A 253 6.44 -20.63 -10.61
C LEU A 253 4.95 -20.30 -10.48
N VAL A 254 4.58 -19.56 -9.43
CA VAL A 254 3.25 -18.99 -9.22
C VAL A 254 3.30 -17.52 -9.63
N TYR A 255 2.38 -17.08 -10.46
CA TYR A 255 2.36 -15.72 -10.97
C TYR A 255 0.94 -15.19 -11.12
N GLY A 256 0.81 -13.86 -11.07
CA GLY A 256 -0.41 -13.15 -11.38
C GLY A 256 -0.44 -12.71 -12.84
N THR A 257 -1.62 -12.71 -13.47
CA THR A 257 -1.82 -12.20 -14.82
C THR A 257 -3.26 -11.76 -15.05
N ASN A 258 -3.45 -10.73 -15.87
CA ASN A 258 -4.73 -10.30 -16.41
C ASN A 258 -4.97 -10.75 -17.86
N GLU A 259 -4.23 -11.79 -18.32
CA GLU A 259 -4.33 -12.34 -19.68
C GLU A 259 -5.76 -12.81 -20.01
N HIS A 260 -6.49 -13.36 -19.00
CA HIS A 260 -7.71 -14.08 -19.23
C HIS A 260 -8.99 -13.31 -18.87
N GLY A 261 -8.85 -12.08 -18.38
CA GLY A 261 -10.00 -11.30 -17.94
C GLY A 261 -9.68 -9.85 -17.60
N GLU A 262 -10.63 -9.23 -16.95
CA GLU A 262 -10.51 -7.86 -16.43
C GLU A 262 -9.64 -7.80 -15.20
N PHE A 263 -9.74 -8.81 -14.33
CA PHE A 263 -9.03 -8.90 -13.07
C PHE A 263 -7.83 -9.84 -13.16
N THR A 264 -6.85 -9.61 -12.30
CA THR A 264 -5.67 -10.47 -12.16
C THR A 264 -6.06 -11.80 -11.54
N GLU A 265 -5.70 -12.91 -12.20
CA GLU A 265 -5.80 -14.27 -11.69
C GLU A 265 -4.42 -14.81 -11.31
N ALA A 266 -4.37 -15.78 -10.39
CA ALA A 266 -3.14 -16.51 -10.12
C ALA A 266 -3.05 -17.78 -10.98
N TRP A 267 -1.89 -17.98 -11.59
CA TRP A 267 -1.56 -19.11 -12.44
C TRP A 267 -0.27 -19.78 -12.00
N THR A 268 -0.04 -21.00 -12.44
CA THR A 268 1.22 -21.73 -12.28
C THR A 268 1.86 -22.02 -13.62
N HIS A 269 3.21 -21.98 -13.64
CA HIS A 269 4.03 -22.46 -14.75
C HIS A 269 4.91 -23.61 -14.24
N ASP A 270 4.73 -24.82 -14.76
CA ASP A 270 5.56 -25.99 -14.44
C ASP A 270 6.93 -25.85 -15.12
N VAL A 271 7.98 -25.83 -14.31
CA VAL A 271 9.36 -25.53 -14.78
C VAL A 271 9.89 -26.59 -15.75
N ALA A 272 9.51 -27.85 -15.55
CA ALA A 272 10.03 -28.97 -16.36
C ALA A 272 9.28 -29.14 -17.68
N THR A 273 7.97 -28.95 -17.67
CA THR A 273 7.10 -29.22 -18.85
C THR A 273 6.71 -27.96 -19.61
N GLY A 274 6.76 -26.78 -18.96
CA GLY A 274 6.25 -25.51 -19.48
C GLY A 274 4.72 -25.42 -19.43
N GLU A 275 4.02 -26.39 -18.81
CA GLU A 275 2.56 -26.38 -18.68
C GLU A 275 2.10 -25.25 -17.78
N LYS A 276 1.08 -24.50 -18.21
CA LYS A 276 0.43 -23.44 -17.45
C LYS A 276 -0.96 -23.92 -16.99
N ALA A 277 -1.31 -23.59 -15.74
CA ALA A 277 -2.62 -23.92 -15.18
C ALA A 277 -3.13 -22.80 -14.27
N ALA A 278 -4.44 -22.53 -14.34
CA ALA A 278 -5.10 -21.63 -13.41
C ALA A 278 -5.02 -22.18 -11.97
N LEU A 279 -4.78 -21.30 -11.01
CA LEU A 279 -4.62 -21.65 -9.60
C LEU A 279 -5.69 -21.02 -8.72
N VAL A 280 -5.91 -19.70 -8.87
CA VAL A 280 -6.94 -18.94 -8.16
C VAL A 280 -7.53 -17.93 -9.13
N SER A 281 -8.86 -17.94 -9.27
CA SER A 281 -9.64 -16.94 -10.00
C SER A 281 -10.70 -16.34 -9.07
N ALA A 282 -10.96 -15.05 -9.20
CA ALA A 282 -11.95 -14.31 -8.42
C ALA A 282 -12.62 -13.24 -9.29
N ASP A 283 -13.70 -12.65 -8.79
CA ASP A 283 -14.37 -11.51 -9.43
C ASP A 283 -13.61 -10.19 -9.18
N TRP A 284 -12.43 -10.25 -8.54
CA TRP A 284 -11.54 -9.17 -8.18
C TRP A 284 -10.08 -9.61 -8.33
N ASP A 285 -9.14 -8.63 -8.24
CA ASP A 285 -7.71 -8.91 -8.41
C ASP A 285 -7.17 -9.86 -7.33
N VAL A 286 -6.57 -10.97 -7.75
CA VAL A 286 -5.75 -11.83 -6.89
C VAL A 286 -4.39 -11.15 -6.71
N LEU A 287 -4.10 -10.67 -5.50
CA LEU A 287 -2.88 -9.90 -5.21
C LEU A 287 -1.67 -10.77 -4.93
N ALA A 288 -1.88 -11.92 -4.31
CA ALA A 288 -0.80 -12.81 -3.89
C ALA A 288 -1.28 -14.23 -3.68
N VAL A 289 -0.38 -15.18 -3.92
CA VAL A 289 -0.51 -16.57 -3.50
C VAL A 289 0.80 -17.02 -2.89
N SER A 290 0.75 -17.59 -1.69
CA SER A 290 1.90 -18.14 -0.98
C SER A 290 1.58 -19.52 -0.40
N TYR A 291 2.61 -20.21 0.08
CA TYR A 291 2.49 -21.54 0.64
C TYR A 291 3.19 -21.65 2.00
N SER A 292 2.71 -22.56 2.83
CA SER A 292 3.44 -23.04 3.99
C SER A 292 4.70 -23.83 3.58
N PRO A 293 5.67 -24.08 4.47
CA PRO A 293 6.96 -24.69 4.13
C PRO A 293 6.89 -26.00 3.34
N THR A 294 5.90 -26.87 3.61
CA THR A 294 5.73 -28.14 2.86
C THR A 294 4.75 -28.02 1.70
N GLY A 295 4.06 -26.89 1.56
CA GLY A 295 2.99 -26.69 0.59
C GLY A 295 1.62 -27.25 1.01
N ARG A 296 1.50 -27.71 2.24
CA ARG A 296 0.23 -28.21 2.75
C ARG A 296 -0.82 -27.12 2.82
N TYR A 297 -0.45 -25.90 3.20
CA TYR A 297 -1.38 -24.78 3.23
C TYR A 297 -1.03 -23.78 2.13
N ARG A 298 -2.03 -23.39 1.38
CA ARG A 298 -1.97 -22.27 0.43
C ARG A 298 -2.73 -21.09 1.00
N VAL A 299 -2.14 -19.91 0.90
CA VAL A 299 -2.76 -18.64 1.25
C VAL A 299 -2.95 -17.83 -0.02
N SER A 300 -4.16 -17.37 -0.27
CA SER A 300 -4.47 -16.45 -1.37
C SER A 300 -5.10 -15.18 -0.83
N THR A 301 -4.71 -14.04 -1.39
CA THR A 301 -5.24 -12.71 -1.06
C THR A 301 -5.93 -12.14 -2.29
N VAL A 302 -7.17 -11.70 -2.13
CA VAL A 302 -7.99 -11.07 -3.16
C VAL A 302 -8.35 -9.65 -2.70
N ASN A 303 -8.20 -8.67 -3.57
CA ASN A 303 -8.59 -7.28 -3.30
C ASN A 303 -10.07 -7.08 -3.68
N ALA A 304 -10.96 -7.36 -2.77
CA ALA A 304 -12.39 -7.26 -2.97
C ALA A 304 -12.92 -5.86 -2.60
N ASP A 305 -13.02 -4.98 -3.59
CA ASP A 305 -13.60 -3.63 -3.45
C ASP A 305 -12.94 -2.77 -2.34
N GLY A 306 -11.60 -2.80 -2.27
CA GLY A 306 -10.83 -2.07 -1.26
C GLY A 306 -10.77 -2.75 0.12
N LEU A 307 -11.09 -4.04 0.18
CA LEU A 307 -10.87 -4.91 1.34
C LEU A 307 -10.09 -6.15 0.90
N TRP A 308 -9.04 -6.52 1.63
CA TRP A 308 -8.29 -7.73 1.33
C TRP A 308 -8.93 -8.95 2.00
N GLU A 309 -9.41 -9.86 1.16
CA GLU A 309 -9.93 -11.15 1.58
C GLU A 309 -8.85 -12.22 1.50
N VAL A 310 -8.53 -12.84 2.63
CA VAL A 310 -7.50 -13.88 2.72
C VAL A 310 -8.14 -15.25 2.95
N THR A 311 -7.79 -16.19 2.08
CA THR A 311 -8.21 -17.58 2.19
C THR A 311 -7.03 -18.48 2.52
N PHE A 312 -7.16 -19.28 3.58
CA PHE A 312 -6.27 -20.40 3.90
C PHE A 312 -6.88 -21.69 3.36
N LEU A 313 -6.16 -22.39 2.50
CA LEU A 313 -6.61 -23.66 1.91
C LEU A 313 -5.69 -24.80 2.37
N ASP A 314 -6.25 -25.87 2.93
CA ASP A 314 -5.53 -27.14 3.11
C ASP A 314 -5.49 -27.88 1.77
N THR A 315 -4.34 -27.93 1.12
CA THR A 315 -4.16 -28.51 -0.22
C THR A 315 -4.36 -30.04 -0.27
N LEU A 316 -4.25 -30.73 0.87
CA LEU A 316 -4.49 -32.18 0.96
C LEU A 316 -5.98 -32.51 0.93
N THR A 317 -6.80 -31.65 1.49
CA THR A 317 -8.25 -31.86 1.59
C THR A 317 -9.03 -31.03 0.59
N ASP A 318 -8.38 -30.05 -0.05
CA ASP A 318 -8.96 -29.02 -0.92
C ASP A 318 -10.11 -28.25 -0.23
N LYS A 319 -9.92 -27.94 1.06
CA LYS A 319 -10.91 -27.22 1.85
C LYS A 319 -10.31 -25.98 2.53
N PRO A 320 -11.09 -24.91 2.65
CA PRO A 320 -10.69 -23.77 3.45
C PRO A 320 -10.45 -24.19 4.91
N LEU A 321 -9.36 -23.68 5.49
CA LEU A 321 -9.09 -23.77 6.92
C LEU A 321 -9.87 -22.65 7.63
N ALA A 322 -10.84 -23.03 8.45
CA ALA A 322 -11.59 -22.07 9.25
C ALA A 322 -10.79 -21.71 10.52
N LEU A 323 -10.47 -20.43 10.68
CA LEU A 323 -9.89 -19.90 11.88
C LEU A 323 -10.96 -19.26 12.76
N SER A 324 -11.02 -19.65 14.03
CA SER A 324 -11.93 -19.09 15.03
C SER A 324 -11.21 -18.11 15.95
N GLY A 325 -11.92 -17.12 16.51
CA GLY A 325 -11.30 -16.10 17.37
C GLY A 325 -10.58 -14.96 16.62
N VAL A 326 -10.73 -14.91 15.30
CA VAL A 326 -10.28 -13.81 14.44
C VAL A 326 -11.45 -12.82 14.29
N PRO A 327 -11.27 -11.52 14.57
CA PRO A 327 -12.30 -10.53 14.28
C PRO A 327 -12.54 -10.38 12.78
N ASP A 328 -13.69 -9.87 12.41
CA ASP A 328 -13.97 -9.48 11.03
C ASP A 328 -13.10 -8.28 10.65
N GLY A 329 -12.23 -8.47 9.67
CA GLY A 329 -11.23 -7.48 9.25
C GLY A 329 -10.22 -8.06 8.27
N GLU A 330 -9.29 -7.22 7.88
CA GLU A 330 -8.24 -7.55 6.94
C GLU A 330 -7.14 -8.40 7.60
N VAL A 331 -6.91 -9.60 7.07
CA VAL A 331 -5.78 -10.45 7.45
C VAL A 331 -4.57 -10.14 6.58
N THR A 332 -3.41 -9.95 7.21
CA THR A 332 -2.15 -9.64 6.50
C THR A 332 -0.98 -10.36 7.14
N GLN A 333 0.18 -10.35 6.47
CA GLN A 333 1.45 -10.79 7.04
C GLN A 333 1.39 -12.24 7.57
N VAL A 334 0.87 -13.15 6.74
CA VAL A 334 0.73 -14.56 7.11
C VAL A 334 2.09 -15.26 7.07
N CYS A 335 2.42 -15.98 8.13
CA CYS A 335 3.66 -16.75 8.23
C CYS A 335 3.43 -18.04 9.03
N PHE A 336 3.93 -19.16 8.51
CA PHE A 336 3.85 -20.47 9.18
C PHE A 336 5.16 -20.80 9.89
N ASN A 337 5.09 -21.59 10.96
CA ASN A 337 6.28 -22.20 11.52
C ASN A 337 6.71 -23.45 10.70
N ASP A 338 7.95 -23.89 10.88
CA ASP A 338 8.56 -24.92 10.03
C ASP A 338 7.86 -26.28 10.09
N ASP A 339 7.24 -26.64 11.23
CA ASP A 339 6.51 -27.90 11.41
C ASP A 339 5.01 -27.80 11.08
N GLU A 340 4.58 -26.64 10.60
CA GLU A 340 3.18 -26.37 10.20
C GLU A 340 2.15 -26.68 11.29
N THR A 341 2.52 -26.49 12.54
CA THR A 341 1.61 -26.59 13.68
C THR A 341 0.96 -25.26 14.02
N ARG A 342 1.58 -24.13 13.61
CA ARG A 342 1.14 -22.78 13.89
C ARG A 342 1.23 -21.87 12.68
N VAL A 343 0.35 -20.88 12.64
CA VAL A 343 0.39 -19.74 11.73
C VAL A 343 0.29 -18.44 12.52
N ALA A 344 1.10 -17.45 12.15
CA ALA A 344 1.00 -16.08 12.65
C ALA A 344 0.48 -15.16 11.56
N PHE A 345 -0.28 -14.14 11.93
CA PHE A 345 -0.81 -13.13 11.00
C PHE A 345 -1.19 -11.85 11.74
N GLY A 346 -1.28 -10.76 10.99
CA GLY A 346 -1.84 -9.50 11.45
C GLY A 346 -3.32 -9.41 11.13
N VAL A 347 -4.12 -8.77 11.99
CA VAL A 347 -5.51 -8.42 11.70
C VAL A 347 -5.73 -6.93 11.94
N ASN A 348 -6.21 -6.24 10.91
CA ASN A 348 -6.59 -4.83 10.91
C ASN A 348 -8.10 -4.73 10.72
N THR A 349 -8.79 -3.88 11.50
CA THR A 349 -10.21 -3.58 11.33
C THR A 349 -10.40 -2.08 11.16
N ASP A 350 -11.59 -1.59 10.89
CA ASP A 350 -11.83 -0.13 10.80
C ASP A 350 -11.51 0.61 12.11
N THR A 351 -11.71 -0.05 13.26
CA THR A 351 -11.61 0.55 14.59
C THR A 351 -10.43 0.05 15.42
N SER A 352 -9.76 -1.00 14.97
CA SER A 352 -8.60 -1.57 15.64
C SER A 352 -7.41 -1.61 14.69
N PRO A 353 -6.30 -0.95 15.01
CA PRO A 353 -5.07 -1.09 14.25
C PRO A 353 -4.60 -2.54 14.30
N ARG A 354 -3.69 -2.88 13.36
CA ARG A 354 -3.19 -4.25 13.22
C ARG A 354 -2.70 -4.82 14.55
N ASN A 355 -3.31 -5.93 14.94
CA ASN A 355 -2.86 -6.77 16.04
C ASN A 355 -2.31 -8.08 15.51
N ILE A 356 -1.33 -8.64 16.21
CA ILE A 356 -0.73 -9.92 15.87
C ILE A 356 -1.52 -11.03 16.54
N TYR A 357 -1.81 -12.07 15.76
CA TYR A 357 -2.46 -13.30 16.17
C TYR A 357 -1.58 -14.50 15.82
N THR A 358 -1.74 -15.56 16.60
CA THR A 358 -1.28 -16.90 16.21
C THR A 358 -2.44 -17.86 16.26
N ALA A 359 -2.48 -18.84 15.34
CA ALA A 359 -3.47 -19.90 15.37
C ALA A 359 -2.76 -21.27 15.42
N ASP A 360 -3.34 -22.18 16.20
CA ASP A 360 -3.00 -23.60 16.19
C ASP A 360 -3.71 -24.27 15.00
N LEU A 361 -2.96 -24.86 14.09
CA LEU A 361 -3.49 -25.39 12.84
C LEU A 361 -4.28 -26.70 13.01
N ALA A 362 -4.10 -27.42 14.13
CA ALA A 362 -4.87 -28.62 14.42
C ALA A 362 -6.28 -28.30 14.93
N THR A 363 -6.43 -27.21 15.67
CA THR A 363 -7.71 -26.80 16.27
C THR A 363 -8.39 -25.66 15.53
N GLY A 364 -7.66 -24.89 14.73
CA GLY A 364 -8.12 -23.66 14.08
C GLY A 364 -8.41 -22.51 15.05
N VAL A 365 -7.94 -22.57 16.30
CA VAL A 365 -8.18 -21.53 17.32
C VAL A 365 -7.08 -20.49 17.25
N ALA A 366 -7.46 -19.25 16.98
CA ALA A 366 -6.56 -18.10 16.99
C ALA A 366 -6.53 -17.41 18.36
N THR A 367 -5.36 -16.92 18.74
CA THR A 367 -5.11 -16.14 19.96
C THR A 367 -4.46 -14.82 19.60
N ARG A 368 -5.02 -13.72 20.08
CA ARG A 368 -4.45 -12.37 19.94
C ARG A 368 -3.25 -12.21 20.88
N LEU A 369 -2.13 -11.75 20.38
CA LEU A 369 -0.89 -11.57 21.13
C LEU A 369 -0.59 -10.12 21.50
N THR A 370 -1.18 -9.14 20.78
CA THR A 370 -0.89 -7.72 20.99
C THR A 370 -2.16 -6.91 21.23
N ASN A 371 -1.99 -5.72 21.84
CA ASN A 371 -3.02 -4.71 21.99
C ASN A 371 -2.48 -3.40 21.42
N ALA A 372 -2.79 -3.15 20.15
CA ALA A 372 -2.22 -2.04 19.39
C ALA A 372 -2.88 -0.69 19.71
N LEU A 373 -4.20 -0.67 19.91
CA LEU A 373 -4.93 0.56 20.18
C LEU A 373 -4.47 1.18 21.51
N SER A 374 -4.24 2.48 21.51
CA SER A 374 -3.89 3.23 22.73
C SER A 374 -4.90 2.98 23.84
N PRO A 375 -4.47 2.67 25.07
CA PRO A 375 -5.39 2.45 26.19
C PRO A 375 -6.19 3.70 26.60
N ALA A 376 -5.84 4.88 26.10
CA ALA A 376 -6.59 6.11 26.29
C ALA A 376 -7.86 6.19 25.41
N ILE A 377 -7.96 5.31 24.39
CA ILE A 377 -9.03 5.30 23.40
C ILE A 377 -10.02 4.19 23.73
N ASP A 378 -11.29 4.56 23.79
CA ASP A 378 -12.39 3.62 23.76
C ASP A 378 -12.72 3.34 22.28
N GLU A 379 -12.53 2.10 21.84
CA GLU A 379 -12.80 1.66 20.48
C GLU A 379 -14.24 1.99 20.04
N ALA A 380 -15.20 1.98 20.97
CA ALA A 380 -16.57 2.36 20.69
C ALA A 380 -16.76 3.82 20.24
N ASN A 381 -15.78 4.70 20.41
CA ASN A 381 -15.81 6.08 19.90
C ASN A 381 -15.24 6.20 18.47
N LEU A 382 -14.54 5.19 17.98
CA LEU A 382 -14.05 5.16 16.61
C LEU A 382 -15.19 4.79 15.64
N VAL A 383 -14.99 5.04 14.34
CA VAL A 383 -16.02 4.81 13.33
C VAL A 383 -15.63 3.68 12.39
N THR A 384 -16.64 2.94 11.95
CA THR A 384 -16.50 1.98 10.84
C THR A 384 -16.71 2.71 9.52
N ALA A 385 -16.01 2.25 8.48
CA ALA A 385 -16.14 2.77 7.13
C ALA A 385 -17.27 2.10 6.36
N SER A 386 -17.87 2.84 5.44
CA SER A 386 -18.76 2.31 4.41
C SER A 386 -18.09 2.40 3.04
N ILE A 387 -18.29 1.40 2.21
CA ILE A 387 -17.96 1.50 0.79
C ILE A 387 -19.14 2.17 0.09
N VAL A 388 -18.89 3.27 -0.60
CA VAL A 388 -19.89 4.02 -1.35
C VAL A 388 -19.46 4.18 -2.80
N ARG A 389 -20.40 4.54 -3.65
CA ARG A 389 -20.15 4.92 -5.04
C ARG A 389 -20.89 6.20 -5.36
N TYR A 390 -20.28 7.03 -6.18
CA TYR A 390 -20.90 8.26 -6.66
C TYR A 390 -20.62 8.43 -8.16
N PRO A 391 -21.58 9.00 -8.92
CA PRO A 391 -21.36 9.26 -10.33
C PRO A 391 -20.39 10.43 -10.54
N SER A 392 -19.43 10.26 -11.45
CA SER A 392 -18.57 11.32 -11.94
C SER A 392 -19.26 12.17 -13.03
N PHE A 393 -18.54 13.15 -13.59
CA PHE A 393 -19.03 14.08 -14.62
C PHE A 393 -19.58 13.40 -15.88
N ASP A 394 -19.08 12.21 -16.21
CA ASP A 394 -19.45 11.39 -17.36
C ASP A 394 -20.35 10.21 -17.03
N GLY A 395 -20.74 10.08 -15.75
CA GLY A 395 -21.60 8.99 -15.25
C GLY A 395 -20.84 7.73 -14.84
N LEU A 396 -19.49 7.74 -14.86
CA LEU A 396 -18.69 6.66 -14.30
C LEU A 396 -18.91 6.59 -12.78
N GLU A 397 -19.20 5.40 -12.27
CA GLU A 397 -19.34 5.15 -10.83
C GLU A 397 -17.95 5.08 -10.16
N ILE A 398 -17.68 6.06 -9.29
CA ILE A 398 -16.41 6.15 -8.57
C ILE A 398 -16.54 5.50 -7.20
N PRO A 399 -15.75 4.46 -6.89
CA PRO A 399 -15.72 3.85 -5.57
C PRO A 399 -15.05 4.76 -4.55
N ALA A 400 -15.51 4.73 -3.31
CA ALA A 400 -14.87 5.44 -2.21
C ALA A 400 -15.11 4.76 -0.86
N ILE A 401 -14.20 4.98 0.07
CA ILE A 401 -14.35 4.58 1.46
C ILE A 401 -14.80 5.80 2.26
N PHE A 402 -15.95 5.70 2.90
CA PHE A 402 -16.58 6.85 3.53
C PHE A 402 -16.70 6.68 5.05
N TYR A 403 -16.16 7.65 5.78
CA TYR A 403 -16.17 7.71 7.23
C TYR A 403 -16.99 8.91 7.69
N VAL A 404 -17.99 8.67 8.53
CA VAL A 404 -18.91 9.71 9.02
C VAL A 404 -18.83 9.82 10.53
N PRO A 405 -18.63 11.03 11.09
CA PRO A 405 -18.64 11.23 12.53
C PRO A 405 -19.97 10.81 13.17
N LYS A 406 -19.93 10.14 14.31
CA LYS A 406 -21.14 9.73 15.06
C LYS A 406 -22.05 10.90 15.48
N THR A 407 -21.53 12.12 15.42
CA THR A 407 -22.25 13.35 15.75
C THR A 407 -22.93 14.02 14.54
N ALA A 408 -22.65 13.52 13.32
CA ALA A 408 -23.24 14.06 12.11
C ALA A 408 -24.74 13.74 12.00
N SER A 409 -25.55 14.73 11.66
CA SER A 409 -26.98 14.59 11.40
C SER A 409 -27.49 15.77 10.58
N ALA A 410 -28.69 15.68 10.03
CA ALA A 410 -29.32 16.80 9.31
C ALA A 410 -29.49 18.06 10.19
N ASP A 411 -29.66 17.91 11.50
CA ASP A 411 -29.73 19.02 12.44
C ASP A 411 -28.34 19.59 12.82
N THR A 412 -27.30 18.82 12.64
CA THR A 412 -25.90 19.15 12.95
C THR A 412 -24.99 18.71 11.83
N PRO A 413 -25.07 19.33 10.63
CA PRO A 413 -24.21 18.96 9.53
C PRO A 413 -22.75 19.27 9.84
N VAL A 414 -21.86 18.39 9.36
CA VAL A 414 -20.41 18.45 9.64
C VAL A 414 -19.63 18.85 8.40
N PRO A 415 -18.47 19.52 8.54
CA PRO A 415 -17.55 19.72 7.42
C PRO A 415 -16.99 18.39 6.94
N ALA A 416 -16.56 18.36 5.68
CA ALA A 416 -16.02 17.14 5.08
C ALA A 416 -14.66 17.37 4.40
N ILE A 417 -13.94 16.25 4.23
CA ILE A 417 -12.66 16.19 3.51
C ILE A 417 -12.77 15.13 2.43
N VAL A 418 -12.43 15.51 1.19
CA VAL A 418 -12.10 14.54 0.16
C VAL A 418 -10.64 14.15 0.33
N TRP A 419 -10.41 12.89 0.68
CA TRP A 419 -9.09 12.30 0.87
C TRP A 419 -8.66 11.63 -0.44
N VAL A 420 -7.47 11.98 -0.95
CA VAL A 420 -6.94 11.44 -2.20
C VAL A 420 -5.69 10.62 -1.90
N HIS A 421 -5.70 9.35 -2.33
CA HIS A 421 -4.55 8.45 -2.14
C HIS A 421 -3.36 8.82 -3.02
N GLY A 422 -2.19 8.26 -2.70
CA GLY A 422 -0.97 8.38 -3.48
C GLY A 422 -0.93 7.44 -4.70
N GLY A 423 0.15 7.50 -5.47
CA GLY A 423 0.36 6.68 -6.66
C GLY A 423 1.26 7.40 -7.68
N PRO A 424 0.81 7.56 -8.95
CA PRO A 424 -0.50 7.17 -9.49
C PRO A 424 -0.81 5.68 -9.33
N GLY A 425 -2.05 5.27 -9.51
CA GLY A 425 -2.44 3.86 -9.43
C GLY A 425 -2.56 3.27 -8.02
N GLY A 426 -2.57 4.09 -6.95
CA GLY A 426 -2.86 3.61 -5.60
C GLY A 426 -4.32 3.24 -5.37
N GLN A 427 -4.70 3.01 -4.11
CA GLN A 427 -6.07 2.71 -3.70
C GLN A 427 -6.32 3.15 -2.26
N SER A 428 -7.46 3.78 -1.99
CA SER A 428 -8.00 3.92 -0.64
C SER A 428 -8.67 2.62 -0.24
N GLN A 429 -8.29 2.06 0.91
CA GLN A 429 -8.77 0.78 1.41
C GLN A 429 -9.49 0.93 2.74
N LYS A 430 -10.37 -0.04 3.03
CA LYS A 430 -10.97 -0.18 4.35
C LYS A 430 -9.92 -0.59 5.38
N GLY A 431 -10.08 -0.11 6.60
CA GLY A 431 -9.21 -0.46 7.71
C GLY A 431 -8.92 0.72 8.64
N TYR A 432 -8.14 0.49 9.66
CA TYR A 432 -7.73 1.53 10.59
C TYR A 432 -6.68 2.44 9.96
N ALA A 433 -7.02 3.71 9.86
CA ALA A 433 -6.11 4.79 9.49
C ALA A 433 -6.14 5.85 10.60
N ALA A 434 -5.01 6.07 11.27
CA ALA A 434 -4.93 6.97 12.42
C ALA A 434 -5.32 8.42 12.04
N ASP A 435 -4.83 8.91 10.90
CA ASP A 435 -5.15 10.25 10.40
C ASP A 435 -6.65 10.42 10.13
N ILE A 436 -7.27 9.44 9.46
CA ILE A 436 -8.71 9.48 9.17
C ILE A 436 -9.52 9.40 10.46
N GLN A 437 -9.21 8.45 11.35
CA GLN A 437 -9.90 8.34 12.65
C GLN A 437 -9.74 9.61 13.50
N PHE A 438 -8.57 10.27 13.42
CA PHE A 438 -8.33 11.54 14.10
C PHE A 438 -9.23 12.66 13.57
N LEU A 439 -9.29 12.83 12.25
CA LEU A 439 -10.15 13.84 11.62
C LEU A 439 -11.63 13.57 11.91
N VAL A 440 -12.07 12.31 11.78
CA VAL A 440 -13.48 11.93 12.02
C VAL A 440 -13.85 12.11 13.49
N ASN A 441 -12.98 11.73 14.42
CA ASN A 441 -13.18 11.95 15.85
C ASN A 441 -13.24 13.45 16.20
N ASN A 442 -12.58 14.29 15.40
CA ASN A 442 -12.65 15.75 15.52
C ASN A 442 -13.78 16.37 14.70
N GLY A 443 -14.71 15.59 14.17
CA GLY A 443 -15.96 16.04 13.57
C GLY A 443 -15.84 16.44 12.09
N TYR A 444 -14.97 15.79 11.33
CA TYR A 444 -14.92 15.85 9.87
C TYR A 444 -15.42 14.53 9.27
N ALA A 445 -16.33 14.58 8.31
CA ALA A 445 -16.55 13.43 7.45
C ALA A 445 -15.36 13.27 6.47
N VAL A 446 -14.96 12.05 6.14
CA VAL A 446 -13.86 11.79 5.21
C VAL A 446 -14.32 10.85 4.12
N LEU A 447 -14.30 11.33 2.87
CA LEU A 447 -14.53 10.56 1.65
C LEU A 447 -13.16 10.23 1.03
N ALA A 448 -12.68 9.01 1.23
CA ALA A 448 -11.44 8.53 0.64
C ALA A 448 -11.75 7.94 -0.74
N ALA A 449 -11.58 8.74 -1.78
CA ALA A 449 -11.99 8.43 -3.13
C ALA A 449 -11.00 7.50 -3.84
N ASN A 450 -11.52 6.63 -4.71
CA ASN A 450 -10.77 5.80 -5.65
C ASN A 450 -11.11 6.27 -7.07
N ASN A 451 -10.49 7.36 -7.51
CA ASN A 451 -10.67 7.93 -8.85
C ASN A 451 -10.30 6.92 -9.95
N ARG A 452 -10.76 7.15 -11.19
CA ARG A 452 -10.23 6.37 -12.33
C ARG A 452 -8.70 6.38 -12.30
N GLY A 453 -8.07 5.26 -12.67
CA GLY A 453 -6.65 5.02 -12.46
C GLY A 453 -6.30 4.30 -11.16
N SER A 454 -7.24 4.16 -10.20
CA SER A 454 -6.99 3.40 -8.97
C SER A 454 -6.91 1.91 -9.23
N SER A 455 -5.99 1.21 -8.54
CA SER A 455 -5.87 -0.25 -8.56
C SER A 455 -7.05 -0.95 -7.87
N GLY A 456 -7.20 -2.27 -8.14
CA GLY A 456 -8.21 -3.12 -7.50
C GLY A 456 -9.60 -3.07 -8.11
N TYR A 457 -9.79 -2.35 -9.19
CA TYR A 457 -11.07 -2.22 -9.91
C TYR A 457 -10.99 -2.72 -11.36
N GLY A 458 -10.00 -3.56 -11.65
CA GLY A 458 -9.74 -4.15 -12.95
C GLY A 458 -8.86 -3.28 -13.86
N LYS A 459 -8.29 -3.92 -14.90
CA LYS A 459 -7.31 -3.27 -15.80
C LYS A 459 -7.90 -2.10 -16.58
N THR A 460 -9.17 -2.17 -16.99
CA THR A 460 -9.80 -1.07 -17.74
C THR A 460 -9.90 0.18 -16.87
N PHE A 461 -10.34 0.04 -15.61
CA PHE A 461 -10.44 1.17 -14.68
C PHE A 461 -9.05 1.74 -14.33
N PHE A 462 -8.07 0.86 -14.14
CA PHE A 462 -6.68 1.22 -13.82
C PHE A 462 -6.02 2.09 -14.90
N HIS A 463 -6.29 1.81 -16.19
CA HIS A 463 -5.68 2.53 -17.32
C HIS A 463 -6.51 3.71 -17.84
N MET A 464 -7.59 4.11 -17.14
CA MET A 464 -8.43 5.22 -17.60
C MET A 464 -7.77 6.59 -17.52
N ASP A 465 -6.75 6.76 -16.67
CA ASP A 465 -6.03 8.02 -16.50
C ASP A 465 -4.65 8.06 -17.18
N ASP A 466 -4.23 6.98 -17.85
CA ASP A 466 -2.96 6.93 -18.58
C ASP A 466 -2.83 8.13 -19.50
N ARG A 467 -1.78 8.95 -19.31
CA ARG A 467 -1.48 10.21 -20.00
C ARG A 467 -2.57 11.29 -19.89
N ARG A 468 -3.49 11.16 -18.91
CA ARG A 468 -4.61 12.07 -18.65
C ARG A 468 -4.67 12.55 -17.20
N HIS A 469 -3.61 12.31 -16.45
CA HIS A 469 -3.47 12.69 -15.06
C HIS A 469 -3.70 14.19 -14.84
N GLY A 470 -4.42 14.52 -13.77
CA GLY A 470 -4.84 15.89 -13.47
C GLY A 470 -5.96 16.41 -14.36
N GLN A 471 -6.65 15.53 -15.10
CA GLN A 471 -7.76 15.84 -15.99
C GLN A 471 -9.04 15.12 -15.52
N GLU A 472 -9.38 13.97 -16.13
CA GLU A 472 -10.61 13.25 -15.78
C GLU A 472 -10.55 12.62 -14.39
N ASP A 473 -9.38 12.16 -13.95
CA ASP A 473 -9.13 11.68 -12.59
C ASP A 473 -9.33 12.78 -11.54
N LEU A 474 -8.92 14.03 -11.87
CA LEU A 474 -9.20 15.20 -11.04
C LEU A 474 -10.69 15.52 -10.99
N GLN A 475 -11.39 15.38 -12.11
CA GLN A 475 -12.84 15.58 -12.13
C GLN A 475 -13.58 14.57 -11.26
N ASP A 476 -13.13 13.31 -11.18
CA ASP A 476 -13.69 12.33 -10.25
C ASP A 476 -13.62 12.82 -8.81
N ILE A 477 -12.48 13.42 -8.42
CA ILE A 477 -12.28 13.98 -7.07
C ILE A 477 -13.19 15.19 -6.83
N VAL A 478 -13.33 16.08 -7.82
CA VAL A 478 -14.24 17.25 -7.75
C VAL A 478 -15.69 16.79 -7.60
N TRP A 479 -16.12 15.75 -8.32
CA TRP A 479 -17.47 15.19 -8.19
C TRP A 479 -17.70 14.47 -6.85
N GLY A 480 -16.64 14.05 -6.18
CA GLY A 480 -16.71 13.62 -4.78
C GLY A 480 -17.24 14.72 -3.85
N ARG A 481 -16.89 16.00 -4.09
CA ARG A 481 -17.53 17.13 -3.40
C ARG A 481 -19.03 17.20 -3.69
N THR A 482 -19.44 17.10 -4.96
CA THR A 482 -20.86 17.13 -5.35
C THR A 482 -21.66 16.01 -4.65
N TYR A 483 -21.08 14.83 -4.53
CA TYR A 483 -21.67 13.74 -3.75
C TYR A 483 -21.84 14.14 -2.27
N LEU A 484 -20.81 14.70 -1.64
CA LEU A 484 -20.87 15.15 -0.25
C LEU A 484 -21.93 16.23 -0.04
N GLU A 485 -22.06 17.20 -0.95
CA GLU A 485 -23.09 18.25 -0.92
C GLU A 485 -24.51 17.70 -1.02
N SER A 486 -24.69 16.51 -1.58
CA SER A 486 -26.02 15.88 -1.69
C SER A 486 -26.52 15.26 -0.37
N LEU A 487 -25.63 15.13 0.63
CA LEU A 487 -25.94 14.51 1.92
C LEU A 487 -26.37 15.56 2.95
N ASP A 488 -27.53 15.41 3.53
CA ASP A 488 -28.14 16.39 4.44
C ASP A 488 -27.39 16.58 5.76
N TYR A 489 -26.52 15.63 6.14
CA TYR A 489 -25.66 15.68 7.31
C TYR A 489 -24.25 16.23 7.03
N ILE A 490 -23.97 16.67 5.79
CA ILE A 490 -22.71 17.34 5.41
C ILE A 490 -22.97 18.83 5.21
N ASP A 491 -22.06 19.66 5.70
CA ASP A 491 -22.05 21.09 5.44
C ASP A 491 -21.33 21.37 4.12
N GLY A 492 -22.10 21.54 3.05
CA GLY A 492 -21.60 21.76 1.70
C GLY A 492 -20.76 23.03 1.51
N ASP A 493 -20.88 24.01 2.42
CA ASP A 493 -20.07 25.24 2.41
C ASP A 493 -18.69 25.05 3.09
N ARG A 494 -18.36 23.84 3.58
CA ARG A 494 -17.14 23.55 4.34
C ARG A 494 -16.53 22.22 3.94
N ILE A 495 -16.06 22.13 2.70
CA ILE A 495 -15.43 20.91 2.15
C ILE A 495 -13.99 21.21 1.72
N GLY A 496 -13.03 20.50 2.32
CA GLY A 496 -11.62 20.56 1.98
C GLY A 496 -11.15 19.35 1.17
N ILE A 497 -9.93 19.45 0.63
CA ILE A 497 -9.23 18.36 -0.02
C ILE A 497 -7.90 18.11 0.69
N LEU A 498 -7.52 16.83 0.85
CA LEU A 498 -6.29 16.42 1.50
C LEU A 498 -5.71 15.19 0.80
N GLY A 499 -4.40 15.18 0.56
CA GLY A 499 -3.74 14.01 0.00
C GLY A 499 -2.23 14.07 0.11
N GLY A 500 -1.60 12.90 -0.01
CA GLY A 500 -0.14 12.73 0.01
C GLY A 500 0.39 12.23 -1.34
N SER A 501 1.65 12.61 -1.68
CA SER A 501 2.30 12.16 -2.91
C SER A 501 1.50 12.55 -4.16
N TYR A 502 1.04 11.59 -4.96
CA TYR A 502 0.09 11.84 -6.05
C TYR A 502 -1.20 12.50 -5.55
N GLY A 503 -1.73 12.10 -4.40
CA GLY A 503 -2.87 12.77 -3.77
C GLY A 503 -2.58 14.22 -3.37
N GLY A 504 -1.34 14.54 -3.02
CA GLY A 504 -0.86 15.90 -2.81
C GLY A 504 -0.80 16.70 -4.13
N PHE A 505 -0.38 16.07 -5.22
CA PHE A 505 -0.52 16.64 -6.56
C PHE A 505 -1.98 16.96 -6.87
N MET A 506 -2.89 16.00 -6.67
CA MET A 506 -4.33 16.19 -6.91
C MET A 506 -4.90 17.32 -6.05
N THR A 507 -4.44 17.46 -4.81
CA THR A 507 -4.80 18.59 -3.94
C THR A 507 -4.37 19.93 -4.53
N ALA A 508 -3.11 20.03 -4.94
CA ALA A 508 -2.59 21.26 -5.55
C ALA A 508 -3.23 21.53 -6.93
N ALA A 509 -3.48 20.47 -7.72
CA ALA A 509 -4.16 20.53 -9.01
C ALA A 509 -5.61 21.02 -8.87
N ALA A 510 -6.35 20.50 -7.88
CA ALA A 510 -7.71 20.97 -7.60
C ALA A 510 -7.73 22.48 -7.30
N LEU A 511 -6.82 22.96 -6.45
CA LEU A 511 -6.75 24.39 -6.12
C LEU A 511 -6.30 25.28 -7.30
N ALA A 512 -5.51 24.73 -8.24
CA ALA A 512 -4.98 25.47 -9.38
C ALA A 512 -5.88 25.44 -10.62
N PHE A 513 -6.54 24.31 -10.88
CA PHE A 513 -7.34 24.09 -12.09
C PHE A 513 -8.84 24.23 -11.84
N GLU A 514 -9.30 23.95 -10.62
CA GLU A 514 -10.69 24.04 -10.16
C GLU A 514 -10.79 24.90 -8.89
N PRO A 515 -10.37 26.18 -8.92
CA PRO A 515 -10.09 26.99 -7.73
C PRO A 515 -11.30 27.24 -6.82
N GLU A 516 -12.52 26.99 -7.31
CA GLU A 516 -13.76 27.10 -6.52
C GLU A 516 -14.26 25.74 -6.01
N ALA A 517 -13.61 24.62 -6.40
CA ALA A 517 -14.08 23.28 -6.04
C ALA A 517 -13.88 22.94 -4.56
N PHE A 518 -12.90 23.50 -3.88
CA PHE A 518 -12.64 23.22 -2.47
C PHE A 518 -12.33 24.50 -1.70
N ASP A 519 -12.67 24.51 -0.40
CA ASP A 519 -12.50 25.69 0.45
C ASP A 519 -11.08 25.81 1.02
N VAL A 520 -10.37 24.68 1.15
CA VAL A 520 -8.97 24.58 1.59
C VAL A 520 -8.31 23.34 1.00
N GLY A 521 -6.96 23.32 0.92
CA GLY A 521 -6.18 22.14 0.55
C GLY A 521 -5.04 21.83 1.52
N VAL A 522 -4.83 20.55 1.82
CA VAL A 522 -3.68 20.04 2.57
C VAL A 522 -2.85 19.16 1.65
N ASN A 523 -1.71 19.67 1.21
CA ASN A 523 -0.75 18.98 0.35
C ASN A 523 0.36 18.38 1.20
N ILE A 524 0.46 17.07 1.21
CA ILE A 524 1.49 16.33 1.94
C ILE A 524 2.49 15.80 0.91
N PHE A 525 3.71 16.34 0.86
CA PHE A 525 4.80 16.00 -0.08
C PHE A 525 4.31 15.72 -1.51
N GLY A 526 3.39 16.56 -2.02
CA GLY A 526 2.78 16.35 -3.33
C GLY A 526 3.62 16.89 -4.47
N VAL A 527 3.58 16.19 -5.60
CA VAL A 527 4.21 16.65 -6.85
C VAL A 527 3.56 17.96 -7.31
N THR A 528 4.36 18.98 -7.56
CA THR A 528 3.89 20.28 -8.09
C THR A 528 4.49 20.63 -9.45
N ASN A 529 5.57 19.93 -9.87
CA ASN A 529 6.25 20.10 -11.13
C ASN A 529 6.63 18.75 -11.74
N TRP A 530 5.74 18.18 -12.54
CA TRP A 530 5.93 16.87 -13.18
C TRP A 530 7.16 16.78 -14.08
N VAL A 531 7.61 17.90 -14.68
CA VAL A 531 8.85 17.89 -15.47
C VAL A 531 10.03 17.50 -14.60
N ARG A 532 10.20 18.19 -13.45
CA ARG A 532 11.28 17.92 -12.51
C ARG A 532 11.15 16.54 -11.90
N THR A 533 9.96 16.18 -11.39
CA THR A 533 9.76 14.90 -10.71
C THR A 533 10.13 13.73 -11.61
N LEU A 534 9.69 13.72 -12.87
CA LEU A 534 10.04 12.66 -13.82
C LEU A 534 11.52 12.66 -14.24
N GLU A 535 12.18 13.83 -14.30
CA GLU A 535 13.62 13.94 -14.56
C GLU A 535 14.47 13.52 -13.36
N SER A 536 13.96 13.64 -12.13
CA SER A 536 14.69 13.37 -10.89
C SER A 536 14.41 12.00 -10.27
N ILE A 537 13.74 11.11 -11.00
CA ILE A 537 13.47 9.74 -10.54
C ILE A 537 14.78 9.07 -10.12
N PRO A 538 14.85 8.51 -8.88
CA PRO A 538 16.04 7.82 -8.40
C PRO A 538 16.52 6.71 -9.35
N ALA A 539 17.84 6.55 -9.49
CA ALA A 539 18.41 5.56 -10.40
C ALA A 539 17.94 4.14 -10.11
N TRP A 540 17.74 3.82 -8.81
CA TRP A 540 17.29 2.49 -8.37
C TRP A 540 15.81 2.17 -8.64
N TRP A 541 15.03 3.10 -9.19
CA TRP A 541 13.67 2.82 -9.65
C TRP A 541 13.63 2.18 -11.05
N GLY A 542 14.73 1.90 -11.69
CA GLY A 542 14.97 1.19 -12.95
C GLY A 542 13.75 0.79 -13.76
N SER A 543 13.20 -0.40 -13.50
CA SER A 543 12.03 -0.93 -14.21
C SER A 543 10.74 -0.14 -13.92
N PHE A 544 10.55 0.35 -12.71
CA PHE A 544 9.39 1.19 -12.36
C PHE A 544 9.37 2.51 -13.14
N ARG A 545 10.54 3.09 -13.43
CA ARG A 545 10.63 4.30 -14.27
C ARG A 545 10.07 4.07 -15.68
N VAL A 546 10.27 2.87 -16.24
CA VAL A 546 9.74 2.54 -17.59
C VAL A 546 8.22 2.58 -17.57
N ALA A 547 7.60 1.92 -16.58
CA ALA A 547 6.15 1.91 -16.40
C ALA A 547 5.61 3.33 -16.16
N LEU A 548 6.24 4.11 -15.27
CA LEU A 548 5.83 5.48 -14.98
C LEU A 548 5.96 6.41 -16.19
N TYR A 549 6.98 6.23 -17.05
CA TYR A 549 7.13 7.02 -18.28
C TYR A 549 6.08 6.64 -19.32
N ASP A 550 5.63 5.39 -19.38
CA ASP A 550 4.52 5.00 -20.25
C ASP A 550 3.21 5.65 -19.77
N GLU A 551 2.92 5.55 -18.50
CA GLU A 551 1.72 6.07 -17.85
C GLU A 551 1.67 7.61 -17.84
N MET A 552 2.74 8.25 -17.37
CA MET A 552 2.84 9.71 -17.26
C MET A 552 3.37 10.42 -18.51
N GLY A 553 4.03 9.68 -19.43
CA GLY A 553 4.79 10.21 -20.55
C GLY A 553 6.26 10.49 -20.24
N ASP A 554 7.10 10.40 -21.27
CA ASP A 554 8.54 10.67 -21.18
C ASP A 554 8.78 12.19 -21.11
N PRO A 555 9.43 12.73 -20.06
CA PRO A 555 9.72 14.16 -19.94
C PRO A 555 10.54 14.73 -21.11
N ALA A 556 11.32 13.90 -21.81
CA ALA A 556 12.08 14.33 -23.00
C ALA A 556 11.19 14.67 -24.21
N THR A 557 10.00 14.06 -24.31
CA THR A 557 9.08 14.24 -25.45
C THR A 557 7.77 14.94 -25.06
N ASP A 558 7.32 14.81 -23.81
CA ASP A 558 6.01 15.26 -23.34
C ASP A 558 6.08 16.46 -22.37
N ALA A 559 7.21 17.19 -22.33
CA ALA A 559 7.45 18.28 -21.39
C ALA A 559 6.36 19.37 -21.39
N GLU A 560 5.75 19.67 -22.55
CA GLU A 560 4.66 20.66 -22.64
C GLU A 560 3.41 20.16 -21.89
N ARG A 561 3.05 18.87 -22.03
CA ARG A 561 1.95 18.28 -21.31
C ARG A 561 2.23 18.25 -19.80
N HIS A 562 3.43 17.84 -19.39
CA HIS A 562 3.83 17.84 -17.99
C HIS A 562 3.75 19.23 -17.36
N ARG A 563 4.16 20.27 -18.09
CA ARG A 563 3.97 21.66 -17.65
C ARG A 563 2.50 22.05 -17.52
N ALA A 564 1.67 21.62 -18.48
CA ALA A 564 0.25 21.94 -18.49
C ALA A 564 -0.51 21.36 -17.30
N ILE A 565 -0.11 20.16 -16.83
CA ILE A 565 -0.73 19.50 -15.68
C ILE A 565 -0.03 19.81 -14.33
N SER A 566 1.08 20.56 -14.33
CA SER A 566 1.84 20.87 -13.11
C SER A 566 1.25 22.09 -12.38
N PRO A 567 0.75 21.93 -11.14
CA PRO A 567 0.13 23.03 -10.40
C PRO A 567 1.04 24.25 -10.20
N LEU A 568 2.34 24.07 -10.09
CA LEU A 568 3.31 25.14 -9.92
C LEU A 568 3.21 26.21 -11.02
N PHE A 569 3.05 25.80 -12.28
CA PHE A 569 2.96 26.74 -13.41
C PHE A 569 1.60 27.45 -13.50
N HIS A 570 0.64 27.01 -12.72
CA HIS A 570 -0.71 27.55 -12.62
C HIS A 570 -1.04 28.10 -11.23
N ALA A 571 -0.03 28.22 -10.37
CA ALA A 571 -0.17 28.63 -8.97
C ALA A 571 -0.85 30.02 -8.83
N ALA A 572 -0.79 30.87 -9.86
CA ALA A 572 -1.51 32.16 -9.89
C ALA A 572 -3.05 32.03 -9.76
N ASN A 573 -3.60 30.85 -10.07
CA ASN A 573 -5.03 30.57 -9.95
C ASN A 573 -5.42 30.13 -8.53
N ILE A 574 -4.46 29.74 -7.70
CA ILE A 574 -4.73 29.29 -6.32
C ILE A 574 -5.16 30.50 -5.49
N VAL A 575 -6.41 30.49 -5.07
CA VAL A 575 -7.06 31.57 -4.29
C VAL A 575 -7.53 31.09 -2.91
N LYS A 576 -7.48 29.79 -2.64
CA LYS A 576 -7.91 29.19 -1.38
C LYS A 576 -6.72 28.88 -0.47
N PRO A 577 -6.88 28.91 0.87
CA PRO A 577 -5.83 28.58 1.82
C PRO A 577 -5.23 27.17 1.58
N MET A 578 -3.92 27.06 1.76
CA MET A 578 -3.19 25.82 1.53
C MET A 578 -2.24 25.53 2.70
N LEU A 579 -2.20 24.29 3.17
CA LEU A 579 -1.14 23.75 4.02
C LEU A 579 -0.25 22.84 3.16
N VAL A 580 1.06 23.00 3.28
CA VAL A 580 2.05 22.12 2.65
C VAL A 580 2.89 21.48 3.75
N VAL A 581 3.08 20.16 3.68
CA VAL A 581 3.88 19.40 4.65
C VAL A 581 4.88 18.53 3.90
N GLN A 582 6.17 18.56 4.31
CA GLN A 582 7.28 17.95 3.55
C GLN A 582 8.30 17.30 4.47
N GLY A 583 8.87 16.16 4.05
CA GLY A 583 10.09 15.60 4.61
C GLY A 583 11.32 16.10 3.83
N ALA A 584 12.34 16.58 4.54
CA ALA A 584 13.52 17.17 3.87
C ALA A 584 14.41 16.15 3.15
N ASN A 585 14.35 14.87 3.57
CA ASN A 585 15.11 13.76 2.97
C ASN A 585 14.33 12.99 1.89
N ASP A 586 13.19 13.52 1.44
CA ASP A 586 12.32 12.86 0.47
C ASP A 586 13.04 12.68 -0.89
N PRO A 587 13.32 11.41 -1.31
CA PRO A 587 13.98 11.15 -2.58
C PRO A 587 13.03 11.06 -3.77
N ARG A 588 11.70 11.00 -3.52
CA ARG A 588 10.66 10.83 -4.55
C ARG A 588 10.12 12.16 -5.01
N VAL A 589 9.71 13.00 -4.03
CA VAL A 589 9.23 14.36 -4.26
C VAL A 589 10.15 15.32 -3.51
N LEU A 590 11.09 15.89 -4.24
CA LEU A 590 12.12 16.74 -3.66
C LEU A 590 11.52 17.93 -2.92
N GLN A 591 12.11 18.33 -1.79
CA GLN A 591 11.65 19.47 -0.98
C GLN A 591 11.43 20.75 -1.80
N VAL A 592 12.24 20.97 -2.85
CA VAL A 592 12.10 22.12 -3.76
C VAL A 592 10.71 22.21 -4.43
N GLU A 593 10.00 21.09 -4.61
CA GLU A 593 8.61 21.07 -5.10
C GLU A 593 7.69 21.85 -4.16
N SER A 594 7.82 21.58 -2.87
CA SER A 594 7.08 22.26 -1.81
C SER A 594 7.53 23.71 -1.61
N ASP A 595 8.83 23.98 -1.64
CA ASP A 595 9.38 25.33 -1.50
C ASP A 595 8.84 26.29 -2.58
N GLU A 596 8.83 25.85 -3.84
CA GLU A 596 8.41 26.67 -4.97
C GLU A 596 6.89 26.92 -4.99
N ILE A 597 6.06 25.92 -4.72
CA ILE A 597 4.59 26.12 -4.69
C ILE A 597 4.21 27.03 -3.53
N VAL A 598 4.83 26.88 -2.36
CA VAL A 598 4.61 27.76 -1.21
C VAL A 598 4.98 29.19 -1.54
N ALA A 599 6.14 29.43 -2.17
CA ALA A 599 6.55 30.76 -2.58
C ALA A 599 5.59 31.39 -3.60
N ALA A 600 5.16 30.60 -4.58
CA ALA A 600 4.24 31.07 -5.62
C ALA A 600 2.84 31.44 -5.06
N VAL A 601 2.28 30.62 -4.18
CA VAL A 601 0.96 30.89 -3.58
C VAL A 601 1.02 32.05 -2.60
N ARG A 602 2.10 32.19 -1.82
CA ARG A 602 2.34 33.38 -0.97
C ARG A 602 2.37 34.67 -1.80
N ALA A 603 2.99 34.63 -2.99
CA ALA A 603 3.06 35.79 -3.88
C ALA A 603 1.66 36.26 -4.36
N ASN A 604 0.66 35.37 -4.36
CA ASN A 604 -0.74 35.72 -4.66
C ASN A 604 -1.45 36.39 -3.46
N GLY A 605 -0.80 36.48 -2.28
CA GLY A 605 -1.44 36.96 -1.05
C GLY A 605 -2.41 35.96 -0.42
N VAL A 606 -2.36 34.71 -0.82
CA VAL A 606 -3.17 33.61 -0.26
C VAL A 606 -2.51 33.08 1.01
N PRO A 607 -3.26 32.76 2.07
CA PRO A 607 -2.70 32.14 3.27
C PRO A 607 -2.09 30.78 2.96
N VAL A 608 -0.78 30.62 3.26
CA VAL A 608 -0.07 29.34 3.11
C VAL A 608 0.69 29.06 4.41
N GLU A 609 0.41 27.89 4.99
CA GLU A 609 1.18 27.32 6.08
C GLU A 609 2.15 26.27 5.52
N TYR A 610 3.37 26.22 6.05
CA TYR A 610 4.41 25.31 5.56
C TYR A 610 5.14 24.64 6.72
N VAL A 611 5.14 23.30 6.72
CA VAL A 611 5.77 22.47 7.76
C VAL A 611 6.80 21.56 7.09
N VAL A 612 8.05 21.58 7.56
CA VAL A 612 9.13 20.72 7.08
C VAL A 612 9.67 19.90 8.25
N PHE A 613 9.80 18.60 8.04
CA PHE A 613 10.46 17.68 8.96
C PHE A 613 11.87 17.38 8.45
N PRO A 614 12.93 17.88 9.10
CA PRO A 614 14.31 17.81 8.57
C PRO A 614 14.89 16.39 8.59
N ASP A 615 14.25 15.47 9.29
CA ASP A 615 14.71 14.11 9.55
C ASP A 615 13.72 13.04 9.07
N GLU A 616 12.86 13.39 8.11
CA GLU A 616 11.88 12.49 7.45
C GLU A 616 12.05 12.50 5.94
N GLY A 617 11.64 11.39 5.31
CA GLY A 617 11.61 11.20 3.86
C GLY A 617 10.21 11.29 3.27
N HIS A 618 9.89 10.39 2.30
CA HIS A 618 8.57 10.28 1.67
C HIS A 618 7.59 9.50 2.56
N GLY A 619 7.21 10.10 3.67
CA GLY A 619 6.43 9.53 4.77
C GLY A 619 7.07 9.82 6.11
N PHE A 620 6.27 9.94 7.17
CA PHE A 620 6.76 10.29 8.49
C PHE A 620 6.85 9.04 9.36
N GLN A 621 8.07 8.61 9.64
CA GLN A 621 8.34 7.39 10.40
C GLN A 621 8.31 7.62 11.92
N LYS A 622 8.80 8.79 12.36
CA LYS A 622 8.86 9.13 13.77
C LYS A 622 7.49 9.51 14.33
N LYS A 623 7.08 8.86 15.40
CA LYS A 623 5.77 9.11 16.02
C LYS A 623 5.57 10.58 16.41
N VAL A 624 6.62 11.26 16.88
CA VAL A 624 6.57 12.69 17.22
C VAL A 624 6.26 13.55 16.00
N ASN A 625 6.81 13.22 14.83
CA ASN A 625 6.55 13.94 13.59
C ASN A 625 5.15 13.65 13.04
N ARG A 626 4.67 12.40 13.14
CA ARG A 626 3.28 12.04 12.81
C ARG A 626 2.27 12.79 13.66
N ILE A 627 2.51 12.92 14.97
CA ILE A 627 1.68 13.71 15.89
C ILE A 627 1.67 15.18 15.45
N SER A 628 2.85 15.76 15.22
CA SER A 628 2.99 17.15 14.80
C SER A 628 2.30 17.42 13.46
N ALA A 629 2.41 16.49 12.51
CA ALA A 629 1.72 16.57 11.22
C ALA A 629 0.18 16.55 11.38
N ALA A 630 -0.33 15.60 12.17
CA ALA A 630 -1.77 15.50 12.44
C ALA A 630 -2.33 16.75 13.15
N GLU A 631 -1.58 17.32 14.10
CA GLU A 631 -1.93 18.58 14.75
C GLU A 631 -1.95 19.75 13.76
N ALA A 632 -0.99 19.79 12.83
CA ALA A 632 -0.96 20.80 11.78
C ALA A 632 -2.17 20.66 10.84
N TYR A 633 -2.51 19.44 10.40
CA TYR A 633 -3.70 19.19 9.57
C TYR A 633 -4.97 19.68 10.26
N LEU A 634 -5.22 19.20 11.48
CA LEU A 634 -6.42 19.57 12.23
C LEU A 634 -6.47 21.06 12.53
N GLY A 635 -5.35 21.67 12.97
CA GLY A 635 -5.27 23.09 13.28
C GLY A 635 -5.58 23.97 12.08
N PHE A 636 -5.04 23.61 10.92
CA PHE A 636 -5.30 24.29 9.65
C PHE A 636 -6.76 24.15 9.20
N LEU A 637 -7.30 22.91 9.21
CA LEU A 637 -8.69 22.64 8.85
C LEU A 637 -9.67 23.33 9.79
N ASP A 638 -9.45 23.27 11.11
CA ASP A 638 -10.28 23.94 12.11
C ASP A 638 -10.29 25.46 11.93
N LYS A 639 -9.14 26.06 11.59
CA LYS A 639 -9.01 27.50 11.35
C LYS A 639 -9.83 27.96 10.14
N TYR A 640 -9.74 27.26 9.03
CA TYR A 640 -10.32 27.71 7.77
C TYR A 640 -11.71 27.14 7.46
N LEU A 641 -12.03 25.93 7.93
CA LEU A 641 -13.36 25.34 7.73
C LEU A 641 -14.31 25.56 8.91
N LYS A 642 -13.79 25.66 10.16
CA LYS A 642 -14.64 25.85 11.36
C LYS A 642 -14.53 27.24 11.98
N GLY A 643 -13.64 28.10 11.47
CA GLY A 643 -13.44 29.47 11.99
C GLY A 643 -12.86 29.51 13.41
N LYS A 644 -12.18 28.47 13.87
CA LYS A 644 -11.51 28.44 15.17
C LYS A 644 -10.23 29.27 15.16
N ALA A 645 -9.83 29.81 16.32
CA ALA A 645 -8.53 30.47 16.46
C ALA A 645 -7.39 29.48 16.18
N ALA A 646 -6.30 29.98 15.56
CA ALA A 646 -5.13 29.17 15.24
C ALA A 646 -4.59 28.45 16.49
N SER A 647 -4.33 27.14 16.36
CA SER A 647 -3.57 26.38 17.36
C SER A 647 -2.09 26.82 17.37
N PRO A 648 -1.36 26.71 18.50
CA PRO A 648 0.07 26.97 18.50
C PRO A 648 0.81 26.01 17.55
N SER A 649 1.86 26.51 16.89
CA SER A 649 2.70 25.70 15.99
C SER A 649 3.20 24.43 16.67
N PRO A 650 3.21 23.28 15.96
CA PRO A 650 3.69 22.01 16.52
C PRO A 650 5.15 22.09 16.98
N ALA A 651 5.49 21.41 18.07
CA ALA A 651 6.85 21.29 18.54
C ALA A 651 7.66 20.35 17.61
N GLY A 652 8.81 20.78 17.11
CA GLY A 652 9.73 19.98 16.30
C GLY A 652 9.68 20.21 14.79
N ALA A 653 8.72 21.00 14.30
CA ALA A 653 8.66 21.38 12.89
C ALA A 653 9.28 22.79 12.70
N GLU A 654 10.10 22.98 11.69
CA GLU A 654 10.53 24.32 11.27
C GLU A 654 9.38 25.00 10.51
N SER A 655 8.70 25.95 11.14
CA SER A 655 7.79 26.84 10.43
C SER A 655 8.63 27.90 9.69
N LEU A 656 8.82 27.73 8.40
CA LEU A 656 9.41 28.75 7.54
C LEU A 656 8.34 29.82 7.25
N ASN A 657 8.34 30.91 8.08
CA ASN A 657 7.49 32.08 7.89
C ASN A 657 7.88 32.90 6.66
#